data_3a54d324c2532f37dea0aea96cc89b6a
#
_entry.id   3a54d324c2532f37dea0aea96cc89b6a
#
_cell.length_a   1.000
_cell.length_b   1.000
_cell.length_c   1.000
_cell.angle_alpha   90.00
_cell.angle_beta   90.00
_cell.angle_gamma   90.00
#
_symmetry.space_group_name_H-M   'P 1'
#
loop_
_entity.id
_entity.type
_entity.pdbx_description
1 polymer ?
#
loop_
_entity_poly.entity_id
_entity_poly.type
_entity_poly.pdbx_seq_one_letter_code
_entity_poly.pdbx_strand_id
1 'polypeptide(L)'
;GGGGGWGWGGGGRGGGGGGGGGWGGGGGGGGGGGGGGGGGLADVSEALAQLRQSPAIAKHKIRFLIATDYREFAAYDIKADDVLECDFTDLYKNYAFFLPLAGYEKSREFSENPADTKAAEKMGRLSDQIRSLNSDSSPEALHALNIFLTRLLFCFFAEDTGIFPPNSFTNALGGITLKNGSDTAAFLAQLFNILNCADHHPARAQAAAHFAAFPYVNGGLFAETYPVPVFDARARRLLLECGKLDWAGINPDIFGSMFQAVIDPVQRSRLGQHYTSVPNIMKAIKPLFLDEFQTAFDQILANSQTRADTKIQKLHALNMRLARIKVFDPACGSGNFLIIAYKELRSLEIRIFQAIKELGRDNIFLSHIHLDQFYGIEIDDFAAETAKLSLWLAEHQMNSAHQLQLGNALPTLPLKDSGHILAANSLRQDWEAFCPRSSRREDEVYIVGNPPFGGSGNRSDAQTEDMETAFAGFKKFKMLDYVACWFWKGAQYIRNSRAKLALVATNSITQGEQVAMLWRPVFALNIHIAFAYQTFPWANNAKHKAAVHVVVIGLAAEPCQESAPDGSQSVFDFGADGGNHELDFSAAKPSPRRLFRPSEQDWVVQEACNISPYLIAGSNLAVESRETPLGKVSPMVYGNKPVDGGHLILSSAEKEALIAAEPQAAKWIKKLLGSDEFLNGKERWCLWLVDLSKDELANLPQTHPQISERIEKVRAARLKSPDKGAQKLAERAHQFRDLHNPESYILVPRVSSERRQYVPMAFLNADVITTDRNQMIPNGTFYEFGILNSLMHNDWMRVVTGRLKSDYNYSGTLVYNTFPWPQASADAQADITELAKNILRARASNSGKTLAELYDPDKMPDNLRQAHQALDAAVDKLYRDKPFSDGLERVEHLFGLYEKLIAAEQHEAENKANAKQGRLKEKA
;
A
#
# COMPACT_ATOMS: atom_id res chain seq x y z
N GLY A 1 2.65 -39.41 -3.56
CA GLY A 1 2.70 -40.63 -2.80
C GLY A 1 3.55 -40.48 -1.56
N GLY A 2 3.02 -40.80 -0.38
CA GLY A 2 3.79 -40.78 0.87
C GLY A 2 2.98 -40.21 2.01
N GLY A 3 2.09 -41.00 2.57
CA GLY A 3 1.30 -40.67 3.75
C GLY A 3 2.15 -40.79 5.02
N GLY A 4 1.89 -39.94 5.98
CA GLY A 4 2.33 -40.02 7.35
C GLY A 4 1.17 -39.74 8.28
N GLY A 5 0.59 -40.86 8.80
CA GLY A 5 -0.52 -40.81 9.76
C GLY A 5 -0.02 -40.42 11.15
N TRP A 6 -0.82 -39.68 11.86
CA TRP A 6 -0.65 -39.40 13.29
C TRP A 6 -1.63 -40.27 14.08
N GLY A 7 -1.06 -41.25 14.78
CA GLY A 7 -1.75 -42.11 15.72
C GLY A 7 -1.78 -41.46 17.13
N TRP A 8 -2.96 -41.48 17.76
CA TRP A 8 -3.14 -41.16 19.16
C TRP A 8 -2.94 -42.44 20.04
N GLY A 9 -1.92 -42.40 20.90
CA GLY A 9 -1.71 -43.39 21.93
C GLY A 9 -1.85 -42.77 23.30
N GLY A 10 -2.78 -43.26 24.10
CA GLY A 10 -3.04 -42.84 25.45
C GLY A 10 -2.20 -43.48 26.50
N GLY A 11 -2.06 -42.89 27.65
CA GLY A 11 -1.55 -43.40 28.93
C GLY A 11 -0.93 -42.30 29.76
N GLY A 12 -1.52 -41.76 30.77
CA GLY A 12 -1.82 -42.24 32.05
C GLY A 12 -1.12 -41.47 33.17
N ARG A 13 -1.93 -40.77 34.05
CA ARG A 13 -1.73 -40.43 35.45
C ARG A 13 -0.85 -39.26 35.87
N GLY A 14 -1.54 -38.32 36.54
CA GLY A 14 -0.99 -37.67 37.76
C GLY A 14 -1.33 -36.21 37.95
N GLY A 15 -2.45 -35.92 38.65
CA GLY A 15 -2.52 -34.97 39.77
C GLY A 15 -2.51 -33.46 39.55
N GLY A 16 -3.62 -32.86 39.88
CA GLY A 16 -3.63 -31.58 40.58
C GLY A 16 -4.29 -30.35 39.89
N GLY A 17 -5.59 -30.12 40.20
CA GLY A 17 -6.09 -28.82 40.60
C GLY A 17 -6.45 -27.75 39.56
N GLY A 18 -7.75 -27.58 39.36
CA GLY A 18 -8.32 -26.21 39.25
C GLY A 18 -8.90 -25.80 37.89
N GLY A 19 -10.22 -25.73 37.80
CA GLY A 19 -10.90 -24.83 36.86
C GLY A 19 -11.46 -25.50 35.60
N GLY A 20 -12.45 -26.40 35.77
CA GLY A 20 -13.13 -26.96 34.63
C GLY A 20 -14.20 -26.03 34.06
N GLY A 21 -14.00 -25.56 32.85
CA GLY A 21 -15.05 -25.02 32.01
C GLY A 21 -15.78 -26.20 31.34
N GLY A 22 -16.97 -26.49 31.80
CA GLY A 22 -17.76 -27.62 31.35
C GLY A 22 -18.38 -27.41 29.99
N TRP A 23 -18.17 -28.35 29.12
CA TRP A 23 -18.90 -28.51 27.88
C TRP A 23 -20.23 -29.21 28.20
N GLY A 24 -21.35 -28.40 28.18
CA GLY A 24 -22.69 -28.90 28.36
C GLY A 24 -23.33 -29.25 27.01
N GLY A 25 -23.17 -30.46 26.54
CA GLY A 25 -24.01 -31.03 25.49
C GLY A 25 -25.39 -31.38 26.07
N GLY A 26 -26.38 -30.55 25.84
CA GLY A 26 -27.78 -30.79 26.21
C GLY A 26 -28.51 -31.57 25.14
N GLY A 27 -28.44 -32.91 25.17
CA GLY A 27 -29.37 -33.75 24.48
C GLY A 27 -30.71 -33.85 25.20
N GLY A 28 -31.75 -33.20 24.69
CA GLY A 28 -33.12 -33.31 25.19
C GLY A 28 -33.95 -34.12 24.17
N GLY A 29 -34.10 -35.42 24.43
CA GLY A 29 -35.13 -36.24 23.78
C GLY A 29 -36.50 -35.99 24.37
N GLY A 30 -37.52 -35.77 23.57
CA GLY A 30 -38.92 -35.74 23.91
C GLY A 30 -39.72 -36.07 22.68
N GLY A 31 -40.31 -37.32 22.69
CA GLY A 31 -41.08 -37.88 21.61
C GLY A 31 -42.49 -37.39 21.56
N GLY A 32 -43.12 -37.58 20.43
CA GLY A 32 -44.51 -37.90 20.26
C GLY A 32 -45.30 -37.02 19.31
N GLY A 33 -45.70 -37.58 18.16
CA GLY A 33 -46.99 -37.28 17.56
C GLY A 33 -46.99 -36.67 16.15
N GLY A 34 -47.26 -37.52 15.21
CA GLY A 34 -47.43 -37.42 13.80
C GLY A 34 -48.14 -36.23 13.17
N GLY A 35 -47.74 -35.93 11.96
CA GLY A 35 -48.44 -35.07 11.03
C GLY A 35 -47.50 -34.68 9.89
N GLY A 36 -47.66 -35.25 8.69
CA GLY A 36 -46.81 -35.04 7.52
C GLY A 36 -46.82 -33.60 7.01
N GLY A 37 -45.65 -33.13 6.64
CA GLY A 37 -45.43 -31.87 5.93
C GLY A 37 -43.93 -31.65 5.81
N GLY A 38 -43.37 -31.51 4.64
CA GLY A 38 -41.98 -31.41 4.31
C GLY A 38 -41.21 -30.41 5.19
N GLY A 39 -40.36 -30.95 6.07
CA GLY A 39 -39.50 -30.20 6.92
C GLY A 39 -38.31 -29.65 6.12
N GLY A 40 -38.32 -28.36 5.85
CA GLY A 40 -37.14 -27.62 5.43
C GLY A 40 -36.10 -27.64 6.56
N LEU A 41 -34.86 -27.88 6.21
CA LEU A 41 -33.73 -27.80 7.09
C LEU A 41 -33.76 -26.43 7.80
N ALA A 42 -33.65 -26.43 9.13
CA ALA A 42 -33.56 -25.20 9.92
C ALA A 42 -32.33 -24.46 9.49
N ASP A 43 -32.47 -23.20 9.15
CA ASP A 43 -31.40 -22.30 8.81
C ASP A 43 -30.41 -22.16 10.01
N VAL A 44 -29.13 -22.44 9.76
CA VAL A 44 -28.07 -22.42 10.78
C VAL A 44 -28.03 -21.07 11.50
N SER A 45 -28.27 -19.98 10.77
CA SER A 45 -28.33 -18.61 11.33
C SER A 45 -29.55 -18.44 12.24
N GLU A 46 -30.68 -19.05 11.91
CA GLU A 46 -31.88 -19.02 12.78
C GLU A 46 -31.66 -19.85 14.07
N ALA A 47 -30.98 -21.00 13.97
CA ALA A 47 -30.57 -21.79 15.13
C ALA A 47 -29.62 -21.00 16.05
N LEU A 48 -28.63 -20.27 15.47
CA LEU A 48 -27.74 -19.40 16.25
C LEU A 48 -28.51 -18.27 16.93
N ALA A 49 -29.48 -17.65 16.24
CA ALA A 49 -30.33 -16.59 16.80
C ALA A 49 -31.18 -17.09 17.99
N GLN A 50 -31.69 -18.32 17.90
CA GLN A 50 -32.42 -18.96 19.03
C GLN A 50 -31.48 -19.25 20.22
N LEU A 51 -30.24 -19.73 19.95
CA LEU A 51 -29.23 -19.93 20.99
C LEU A 51 -28.91 -18.63 21.73
N ARG A 52 -28.83 -17.48 21.03
CA ARG A 52 -28.59 -16.16 21.66
C ARG A 52 -29.64 -15.76 22.71
N GLN A 53 -30.84 -16.25 22.60
CA GLN A 53 -31.94 -15.96 23.57
C GLN A 53 -31.94 -16.90 24.80
N SER A 54 -31.03 -17.88 24.85
CA SER A 54 -30.99 -18.89 25.92
C SER A 54 -30.57 -18.31 27.26
N PRO A 55 -31.36 -18.53 28.35
CA PRO A 55 -30.92 -18.09 29.69
C PRO A 55 -29.67 -18.81 30.20
N ALA A 56 -29.28 -19.92 29.60
CA ALA A 56 -28.03 -20.63 29.90
C ALA A 56 -26.76 -19.77 29.71
N ILE A 57 -26.80 -18.81 28.79
CA ILE A 57 -25.67 -17.93 28.49
C ILE A 57 -25.23 -17.16 29.75
N ALA A 58 -26.14 -16.47 30.39
CA ALA A 58 -25.85 -15.70 31.60
C ALA A 58 -25.48 -16.61 32.77
N LYS A 59 -26.23 -17.74 32.93
CA LYS A 59 -26.04 -18.70 34.01
C LYS A 59 -24.64 -19.34 33.99
N HIS A 60 -24.14 -19.69 32.80
CA HIS A 60 -22.87 -20.44 32.62
C HIS A 60 -21.72 -19.56 32.09
N LYS A 61 -21.92 -18.24 31.93
CA LYS A 61 -20.95 -17.29 31.38
C LYS A 61 -20.36 -17.77 30.03
N ILE A 62 -21.25 -18.29 29.17
CA ILE A 62 -20.85 -18.78 27.87
C ILE A 62 -20.33 -17.61 27.02
N ARG A 63 -19.19 -17.81 26.36
CA ARG A 63 -18.61 -16.79 25.47
C ARG A 63 -18.91 -17.06 23.99
N PHE A 64 -18.80 -18.31 23.54
CA PHE A 64 -19.03 -18.68 22.15
C PHE A 64 -20.29 -19.52 21.98
N LEU A 65 -21.12 -19.15 21.02
CA LEU A 65 -22.24 -19.96 20.54
C LEU A 65 -21.89 -20.50 19.17
N ILE A 66 -22.24 -21.76 18.89
CA ILE A 66 -21.93 -22.41 17.61
C ILE A 66 -23.16 -23.18 17.15
N ALA A 67 -23.50 -23.03 15.87
CA ALA A 67 -24.51 -23.80 15.16
C ALA A 67 -23.93 -24.28 13.82
N THR A 68 -24.29 -25.51 13.42
CA THR A 68 -23.85 -26.06 12.11
C THR A 68 -24.78 -27.20 11.68
N ASP A 69 -24.95 -27.32 10.37
CA ASP A 69 -25.57 -28.47 9.69
C ASP A 69 -24.53 -29.31 8.92
N TYR A 70 -23.24 -29.11 9.20
CA TYR A 70 -22.10 -29.69 8.48
C TYR A 70 -21.91 -29.23 7.02
N ARG A 71 -22.76 -28.34 6.51
CA ARG A 71 -22.55 -27.59 5.26
C ARG A 71 -22.21 -26.15 5.53
N GLU A 72 -23.01 -25.56 6.40
CA GLU A 72 -22.80 -24.18 6.88
C GLU A 72 -22.39 -24.21 8.37
N PHE A 73 -21.59 -23.24 8.76
CA PHE A 73 -21.11 -23.07 10.13
C PHE A 73 -21.34 -21.63 10.55
N ALA A 74 -22.01 -21.44 11.69
CA ALA A 74 -22.20 -20.13 12.29
C ALA A 74 -21.74 -20.14 13.75
N ALA A 75 -20.99 -19.11 14.15
CA ALA A 75 -20.55 -18.92 15.54
C ALA A 75 -20.71 -17.44 15.96
N TYR A 76 -20.88 -17.21 17.25
CA TYR A 76 -21.04 -15.89 17.84
C TYR A 76 -20.17 -15.75 19.10
N ASP A 77 -19.26 -14.76 19.12
CA ASP A 77 -18.51 -14.35 20.32
C ASP A 77 -19.28 -13.28 21.05
N ILE A 78 -19.92 -13.64 22.16
CA ILE A 78 -20.77 -12.76 22.96
C ILE A 78 -19.99 -11.55 23.53
N LYS A 79 -18.71 -11.74 23.86
CA LYS A 79 -17.87 -10.68 24.44
C LYS A 79 -17.45 -9.66 23.40
N ALA A 80 -17.17 -10.12 22.19
CA ALA A 80 -16.74 -9.26 21.07
C ALA A 80 -17.92 -8.71 20.26
N ASP A 81 -19.13 -9.26 20.43
CA ASP A 81 -20.33 -9.05 19.60
C ASP A 81 -20.03 -9.33 18.12
N ASP A 82 -19.30 -10.42 17.86
CA ASP A 82 -18.77 -10.79 16.56
C ASP A 82 -19.39 -12.11 16.08
N VAL A 83 -19.78 -12.19 14.79
CA VAL A 83 -20.42 -13.37 14.19
C VAL A 83 -19.53 -13.92 13.09
N LEU A 84 -19.32 -15.21 13.09
CA LEU A 84 -18.70 -15.96 12.00
C LEU A 84 -19.76 -16.81 11.29
N GLU A 85 -19.94 -16.62 9.98
CA GLU A 85 -20.75 -17.49 9.11
C GLU A 85 -19.87 -17.91 7.92
N CYS A 86 -19.69 -19.20 7.72
CA CYS A 86 -18.89 -19.73 6.61
C CYS A 86 -19.33 -21.13 6.19
N ASP A 87 -18.93 -21.57 5.00
CA ASP A 87 -19.05 -22.99 4.66
C ASP A 87 -18.23 -23.82 5.65
N PHE A 88 -18.75 -24.96 6.08
CA PHE A 88 -18.07 -25.82 7.08
C PHE A 88 -16.67 -26.24 6.62
N THR A 89 -16.48 -26.41 5.31
CA THR A 89 -15.17 -26.70 4.71
C THR A 89 -14.18 -25.55 4.81
N ASP A 90 -14.63 -24.32 5.04
CA ASP A 90 -13.81 -23.13 5.16
C ASP A 90 -13.53 -22.71 6.61
N LEU A 91 -14.01 -23.49 7.59
CA LEU A 91 -13.80 -23.23 9.01
C LEU A 91 -12.32 -23.10 9.37
N TYR A 92 -11.44 -23.90 8.77
CA TYR A 92 -10.00 -23.85 9.00
C TYR A 92 -9.36 -22.52 8.56
N LYS A 93 -9.97 -21.80 7.62
CA LYS A 93 -9.50 -20.47 7.18
C LYS A 93 -9.88 -19.39 8.18
N ASN A 94 -10.88 -19.65 9.02
CA ASN A 94 -11.46 -18.70 9.97
C ASN A 94 -11.05 -19.00 11.43
N TYR A 95 -9.98 -19.76 11.66
CA TYR A 95 -9.50 -20.12 13.00
C TYR A 95 -9.21 -18.89 13.88
N ALA A 96 -8.88 -17.74 13.27
CA ALA A 96 -8.58 -16.48 13.97
C ALA A 96 -9.79 -15.98 14.79
N PHE A 97 -11.03 -16.33 14.43
CA PHE A 97 -12.23 -16.03 15.21
C PHE A 97 -12.19 -16.65 16.62
N PHE A 98 -11.58 -17.83 16.75
CA PHE A 98 -11.50 -18.60 17.98
C PHE A 98 -10.20 -18.40 18.77
N LEU A 99 -9.29 -17.51 18.33
CA LEU A 99 -8.05 -17.18 19.08
C LEU A 99 -8.30 -16.75 20.54
N PRO A 100 -9.42 -16.07 20.87
CA PRO A 100 -9.72 -15.78 22.28
C PRO A 100 -9.88 -17.02 23.17
N LEU A 101 -10.21 -18.19 22.62
CA LEU A 101 -10.19 -19.45 23.38
C LEU A 101 -8.77 -19.91 23.77
N ALA A 102 -7.77 -19.46 23.02
CA ALA A 102 -6.34 -19.67 23.29
C ALA A 102 -5.71 -18.52 24.11
N GLY A 103 -6.49 -17.55 24.58
CA GLY A 103 -6.03 -16.41 25.38
C GLY A 103 -5.56 -15.18 24.60
N TYR A 104 -5.68 -15.18 23.26
CA TYR A 104 -5.34 -14.03 22.43
C TYR A 104 -6.57 -13.15 22.20
N GLU A 105 -6.73 -12.08 23.00
CA GLU A 105 -7.83 -11.14 22.82
C GLU A 105 -7.58 -10.21 21.61
N LYS A 106 -8.65 -9.91 20.84
CA LYS A 106 -8.59 -8.91 19.76
C LYS A 106 -8.47 -7.51 20.37
N SER A 107 -7.53 -6.70 19.93
CA SER A 107 -7.47 -5.27 20.27
C SER A 107 -8.66 -4.55 19.64
N ARG A 108 -9.44 -3.82 20.45
CA ARG A 108 -10.67 -3.12 20.02
C ARG A 108 -10.41 -1.79 19.29
N GLU A 109 -9.19 -1.28 19.29
CA GLU A 109 -8.93 0.09 18.82
C GLU A 109 -8.97 0.26 17.29
N PHE A 110 -9.02 -0.83 16.52
CA PHE A 110 -9.03 -0.78 15.04
C PHE A 110 -9.92 -1.85 14.39
N SER A 111 -11.02 -2.29 15.05
CA SER A 111 -11.96 -3.20 14.38
C SER A 111 -12.90 -2.39 13.50
N GLU A 112 -13.00 -2.77 12.22
CA GLU A 112 -14.08 -2.31 11.35
C GLU A 112 -15.43 -2.66 11.97
N ASN A 113 -16.44 -1.86 11.62
CA ASN A 113 -17.81 -2.12 12.10
C ASN A 113 -18.22 -3.55 11.64
N PRO A 114 -18.61 -4.45 12.55
CA PRO A 114 -19.02 -5.81 12.18
C PRO A 114 -20.20 -5.85 11.19
N ALA A 115 -21.05 -4.81 11.21
CA ALA A 115 -22.16 -4.67 10.26
C ALA A 115 -21.65 -4.50 8.82
N ASP A 116 -20.57 -3.71 8.66
CA ASP A 116 -19.96 -3.45 7.35
C ASP A 116 -19.41 -4.72 6.71
N THR A 117 -18.67 -5.52 7.47
CA THR A 117 -18.10 -6.80 6.98
C THR A 117 -19.21 -7.78 6.59
N LYS A 118 -20.27 -7.87 7.38
CA LYS A 118 -21.40 -8.75 7.13
C LYS A 118 -22.19 -8.34 5.88
N ALA A 119 -22.36 -7.04 5.65
CA ALA A 119 -23.01 -6.51 4.46
C ALA A 119 -22.20 -6.85 3.20
N ALA A 120 -20.87 -6.65 3.24
CA ALA A 120 -19.99 -6.98 2.12
C ALA A 120 -20.02 -8.48 1.78
N GLU A 121 -20.01 -9.38 2.78
CA GLU A 121 -20.10 -10.82 2.56
C GLU A 121 -21.42 -11.23 1.93
N LYS A 122 -22.56 -10.74 2.43
CA LYS A 122 -23.89 -11.07 1.90
C LYS A 122 -24.08 -10.57 0.47
N MET A 123 -23.68 -9.34 0.19
CA MET A 123 -23.71 -8.78 -1.18
C MET A 123 -22.78 -9.54 -2.13
N GLY A 124 -21.60 -9.95 -1.66
CA GLY A 124 -20.70 -10.80 -2.44
C GLY A 124 -21.32 -12.15 -2.81
N ARG A 125 -21.94 -12.84 -1.85
CA ARG A 125 -22.66 -14.10 -2.09
C ARG A 125 -23.84 -13.93 -3.07
N LEU A 126 -24.58 -12.81 -2.96
CA LEU A 126 -25.67 -12.50 -3.88
C LEU A 126 -25.13 -12.29 -5.31
N SER A 127 -24.07 -11.51 -5.46
CA SER A 127 -23.42 -11.25 -6.73
C SER A 127 -22.91 -12.54 -7.39
N ASP A 128 -22.21 -13.40 -6.62
CA ASP A 128 -21.70 -14.69 -7.12
C ASP A 128 -22.84 -15.59 -7.60
N GLN A 129 -23.97 -15.65 -6.87
CA GLN A 129 -25.13 -16.43 -7.28
C GLN A 129 -25.78 -15.87 -8.54
N ILE A 130 -25.94 -14.55 -8.64
CA ILE A 130 -26.49 -13.91 -9.85
C ILE A 130 -25.59 -14.18 -11.06
N ARG A 131 -24.26 -14.06 -10.91
CA ARG A 131 -23.30 -14.37 -11.98
C ARG A 131 -23.39 -15.82 -12.45
N SER A 132 -23.56 -16.75 -11.52
CA SER A 132 -23.69 -18.16 -11.87
C SER A 132 -24.92 -18.47 -12.73
N LEU A 133 -25.99 -17.67 -12.61
CA LEU A 133 -27.24 -17.78 -13.37
C LEU A 133 -27.21 -17.02 -14.69
N ASN A 134 -26.32 -16.00 -14.80
CA ASN A 134 -26.22 -15.10 -15.94
C ASN A 134 -24.81 -15.23 -16.52
N SER A 135 -24.61 -16.16 -17.46
CA SER A 135 -23.29 -16.58 -17.95
C SER A 135 -22.63 -15.61 -18.95
N ASP A 136 -23.31 -14.53 -19.35
CA ASP A 136 -22.73 -13.50 -20.21
C ASP A 136 -21.71 -12.67 -19.41
N SER A 137 -20.45 -12.74 -19.84
CA SER A 137 -19.32 -12.02 -19.23
C SER A 137 -18.79 -10.93 -20.15
N SER A 138 -19.61 -10.46 -21.12
CA SER A 138 -19.25 -9.29 -21.93
C SER A 138 -19.07 -8.04 -21.05
N PRO A 139 -18.25 -7.08 -21.45
CA PRO A 139 -18.09 -5.84 -20.72
C PRO A 139 -19.43 -5.11 -20.46
N GLU A 140 -20.34 -5.14 -21.43
CA GLU A 140 -21.66 -4.55 -21.36
C GLU A 140 -22.56 -5.26 -20.35
N ALA A 141 -22.53 -6.59 -20.28
CA ALA A 141 -23.29 -7.35 -19.30
C ALA A 141 -22.75 -7.16 -17.88
N LEU A 142 -21.43 -7.10 -17.70
CA LEU A 142 -20.80 -6.79 -16.43
C LEU A 142 -21.13 -5.37 -15.96
N HIS A 143 -21.12 -4.39 -16.86
CA HIS A 143 -21.54 -3.01 -16.56
C HIS A 143 -23.00 -2.96 -16.09
N ALA A 144 -23.92 -3.61 -16.83
CA ALA A 144 -25.34 -3.69 -16.45
C ALA A 144 -25.54 -4.35 -15.08
N LEU A 145 -24.81 -5.43 -14.78
CA LEU A 145 -24.85 -6.10 -13.47
C LEU A 145 -24.35 -5.17 -12.35
N ASN A 146 -23.31 -4.41 -12.59
CA ASN A 146 -22.75 -3.48 -11.63
C ASN A 146 -23.76 -2.37 -11.29
N ILE A 147 -24.38 -1.75 -12.31
CA ILE A 147 -25.45 -0.76 -12.09
C ILE A 147 -26.63 -1.37 -11.36
N PHE A 148 -27.01 -2.60 -11.70
CA PHE A 148 -28.07 -3.31 -11.00
C PHE A 148 -27.78 -3.48 -9.50
N LEU A 149 -26.54 -3.88 -9.12
CA LEU A 149 -26.15 -4.01 -7.73
C LEU A 149 -26.13 -2.67 -7.00
N THR A 150 -25.71 -1.61 -7.67
CA THR A 150 -25.75 -0.24 -7.10
C THR A 150 -27.20 0.23 -6.83
N ARG A 151 -28.13 -0.08 -7.74
CA ARG A 151 -29.57 0.18 -7.53
C ARG A 151 -30.15 -0.58 -6.34
N LEU A 152 -29.73 -1.84 -6.14
CA LEU A 152 -30.14 -2.62 -4.97
C LEU A 152 -29.63 -2.01 -3.67
N LEU A 153 -28.36 -1.63 -3.63
CA LEU A 153 -27.77 -0.94 -2.48
C LEU A 153 -28.52 0.34 -2.14
N PHE A 154 -28.83 1.15 -3.13
CA PHE A 154 -29.66 2.33 -2.92
C PHE A 154 -31.03 1.97 -2.32
N CYS A 155 -31.71 0.95 -2.84
CA CYS A 155 -33.03 0.55 -2.34
C CYS A 155 -32.99 0.08 -0.87
N PHE A 156 -32.00 -0.69 -0.48
CA PHE A 156 -31.80 -1.11 0.90
C PHE A 156 -31.53 0.07 1.81
N PHE A 157 -30.63 0.95 1.41
CA PHE A 157 -30.32 2.16 2.20
C PHE A 157 -31.53 3.08 2.31
N ALA A 158 -32.27 3.31 1.21
CA ALA A 158 -33.43 4.18 1.18
C ALA A 158 -34.54 3.72 2.10
N GLU A 159 -34.69 2.39 2.28
CA GLU A 159 -35.67 1.78 3.19
C GLU A 159 -35.33 2.03 4.65
N ASP A 160 -34.04 1.90 5.03
CA ASP A 160 -33.61 2.02 6.43
C ASP A 160 -33.37 3.46 6.88
N THR A 161 -33.21 4.40 5.92
CA THR A 161 -32.96 5.83 6.22
C THR A 161 -34.17 6.73 6.04
N GLY A 162 -35.37 6.15 5.79
CA GLY A 162 -36.62 6.88 5.71
C GLY A 162 -36.85 7.62 4.38
N ILE A 163 -36.03 7.38 3.36
CA ILE A 163 -36.31 7.83 1.96
C ILE A 163 -37.49 7.04 1.41
N PHE A 164 -37.52 5.74 1.67
CA PHE A 164 -38.70 4.89 1.48
C PHE A 164 -39.41 4.72 2.82
N PRO A 165 -40.71 4.38 2.82
CA PRO A 165 -41.37 3.94 4.05
C PRO A 165 -40.64 2.72 4.64
N PRO A 166 -40.51 2.62 5.97
CA PRO A 166 -39.74 1.54 6.62
C PRO A 166 -40.20 0.15 6.15
N ASN A 167 -39.25 -0.69 5.81
CA ASN A 167 -39.45 -2.08 5.34
C ASN A 167 -40.32 -2.21 4.07
N SER A 168 -40.52 -1.12 3.30
CA SER A 168 -41.41 -1.15 2.13
C SER A 168 -40.83 -1.95 0.96
N PHE A 169 -39.53 -1.86 0.71
CA PHE A 169 -38.85 -2.58 -0.37
C PHE A 169 -38.73 -4.08 -0.07
N THR A 170 -38.21 -4.42 1.11
CA THR A 170 -38.00 -5.82 1.51
C THR A 170 -39.36 -6.56 1.66
N ASN A 171 -40.37 -5.91 2.23
CA ASN A 171 -41.71 -6.49 2.37
C ASN A 171 -42.40 -6.64 1.00
N ALA A 172 -42.32 -5.66 0.11
CA ALA A 172 -42.87 -5.76 -1.23
C ALA A 172 -42.22 -6.92 -2.03
N LEU A 173 -40.91 -6.98 -2.01
CA LEU A 173 -40.14 -8.06 -2.63
C LEU A 173 -40.52 -9.44 -2.06
N GLY A 174 -40.53 -9.55 -0.73
CA GLY A 174 -40.85 -10.81 -0.04
C GLY A 174 -42.31 -11.30 -0.21
N GLY A 175 -43.28 -10.36 -0.21
CA GLY A 175 -44.70 -10.64 -0.25
C GLY A 175 -45.28 -10.82 -1.65
N ILE A 176 -44.69 -10.17 -2.67
CA ILE A 176 -45.25 -10.12 -4.03
C ILE A 176 -44.57 -11.11 -4.95
N THR A 177 -43.25 -11.32 -4.83
CA THR A 177 -42.51 -12.21 -5.72
C THR A 177 -42.65 -13.68 -5.34
N LEU A 178 -42.63 -14.57 -6.34
CA LEU A 178 -42.70 -16.01 -6.16
C LEU A 178 -41.46 -16.56 -5.47
N LYS A 179 -41.63 -17.55 -4.59
CA LYS A 179 -40.51 -18.17 -3.82
C LYS A 179 -39.42 -18.80 -4.71
N ASN A 180 -39.76 -19.21 -5.93
CA ASN A 180 -38.81 -19.75 -6.90
C ASN A 180 -37.97 -18.70 -7.62
N GLY A 181 -38.25 -17.39 -7.42
CA GLY A 181 -37.49 -16.26 -7.96
C GLY A 181 -37.82 -15.90 -9.43
N SER A 182 -38.68 -16.64 -10.11
CA SER A 182 -38.92 -16.50 -11.56
C SER A 182 -39.47 -15.12 -11.99
N ASP A 183 -40.14 -14.39 -11.13
CA ASP A 183 -40.74 -13.05 -11.36
C ASP A 183 -39.98 -11.90 -10.70
N THR A 184 -38.92 -12.22 -9.96
CA THR A 184 -38.14 -11.21 -9.21
C THR A 184 -37.51 -10.15 -10.12
N ALA A 185 -36.99 -10.57 -11.28
CA ALA A 185 -36.43 -9.67 -12.27
C ALA A 185 -37.48 -8.69 -12.82
N ALA A 186 -38.69 -9.17 -13.14
CA ALA A 186 -39.78 -8.34 -13.63
C ALA A 186 -40.26 -7.32 -12.59
N PHE A 187 -40.36 -7.74 -11.31
CA PHE A 187 -40.71 -6.86 -10.21
C PHE A 187 -39.69 -5.73 -10.05
N LEU A 188 -38.35 -6.05 -10.01
CA LEU A 188 -37.30 -5.08 -9.86
C LEU A 188 -37.23 -4.11 -11.05
N ALA A 189 -37.40 -4.59 -12.27
CA ALA A 189 -37.47 -3.76 -13.46
C ALA A 189 -38.61 -2.72 -13.40
N GLN A 190 -39.81 -3.16 -12.93
CA GLN A 190 -40.96 -2.26 -12.74
C GLN A 190 -40.66 -1.23 -11.63
N LEU A 191 -40.13 -1.66 -10.49
CA LEU A 191 -39.75 -0.76 -9.40
C LEU A 191 -38.76 0.32 -9.87
N PHE A 192 -37.68 -0.06 -10.57
CA PHE A 192 -36.68 0.87 -11.07
C PHE A 192 -37.27 1.89 -12.05
N ASN A 193 -38.21 1.45 -12.88
CA ASN A 193 -38.92 2.37 -13.75
C ASN A 193 -39.81 3.38 -12.97
N ILE A 194 -40.48 2.94 -11.91
CA ILE A 194 -41.28 3.82 -11.04
C ILE A 194 -40.38 4.81 -10.29
N LEU A 195 -39.24 4.38 -9.79
CA LEU A 195 -38.27 5.28 -9.13
C LEU A 195 -37.73 6.36 -10.07
N ASN A 196 -37.71 6.10 -11.39
CA ASN A 196 -37.31 7.06 -12.41
C ASN A 196 -38.47 7.98 -12.87
N CYS A 197 -39.71 7.73 -12.49
CA CYS A 197 -40.89 8.51 -12.92
C CYS A 197 -41.21 9.63 -11.92
N ALA A 198 -41.26 10.85 -12.38
CA ALA A 198 -41.72 12.01 -11.56
C ALA A 198 -43.15 11.78 -11.03
N ASP A 199 -43.51 12.42 -9.93
CA ASP A 199 -44.78 12.17 -9.21
C ASP A 199 -46.03 12.34 -10.07
N HIS A 200 -46.01 13.21 -11.05
CA HIS A 200 -47.13 13.43 -11.98
C HIS A 200 -47.03 12.63 -13.29
N HIS A 201 -46.10 11.72 -13.42
CA HIS A 201 -45.92 10.94 -14.64
C HIS A 201 -47.07 9.91 -14.83
N PRO A 202 -47.65 9.77 -16.02
CA PRO A 202 -48.80 8.88 -16.26
C PRO A 202 -48.50 7.40 -15.90
N ALA A 203 -47.28 6.94 -16.02
CA ALA A 203 -46.88 5.59 -15.66
C ALA A 203 -47.08 5.27 -14.16
N ARG A 204 -46.98 6.26 -13.27
CA ARG A 204 -47.27 6.11 -11.84
C ARG A 204 -48.72 5.84 -11.56
N ALA A 205 -49.62 6.55 -12.28
CA ALA A 205 -51.07 6.35 -12.14
C ALA A 205 -51.52 4.95 -12.61
N GLN A 206 -50.75 4.33 -13.54
CA GLN A 206 -51.04 3.00 -14.09
C GLN A 206 -50.29 1.89 -13.34
N ALA A 207 -49.39 2.21 -12.41
CA ALA A 207 -48.61 1.26 -11.66
C ALA A 207 -49.50 0.51 -10.64
N ALA A 208 -49.12 -0.73 -10.35
CA ALA A 208 -49.79 -1.50 -9.31
C ALA A 208 -49.68 -0.81 -7.93
N ALA A 209 -50.74 -0.96 -7.10
CA ALA A 209 -50.89 -0.24 -5.85
C ALA A 209 -49.68 -0.35 -4.90
N HIS A 210 -48.97 -1.48 -4.93
CA HIS A 210 -47.78 -1.69 -4.11
C HIS A 210 -46.57 -0.85 -4.49
N PHE A 211 -46.52 -0.26 -5.68
CA PHE A 211 -45.50 0.68 -6.09
C PHE A 211 -45.81 2.13 -5.72
N ALA A 212 -47.04 2.45 -5.28
CA ALA A 212 -47.46 3.81 -4.99
C ALA A 212 -46.69 4.42 -3.79
N ALA A 213 -46.15 3.57 -2.90
CA ALA A 213 -45.41 4.00 -1.73
C ALA A 213 -43.98 4.48 -2.03
N PHE A 214 -43.41 4.14 -3.21
CA PHE A 214 -42.06 4.48 -3.56
C PHE A 214 -41.99 5.89 -4.21
N PRO A 215 -41.14 6.80 -3.68
CA PRO A 215 -41.04 8.17 -4.20
C PRO A 215 -40.31 8.20 -5.54
N TYR A 216 -40.37 9.35 -6.22
CA TYR A 216 -39.50 9.62 -7.33
C TYR A 216 -38.08 9.89 -6.87
N VAL A 217 -37.13 9.14 -7.40
CA VAL A 217 -35.70 9.34 -7.12
C VAL A 217 -35.09 10.15 -8.24
N ASN A 218 -34.98 11.46 -8.03
CA ASN A 218 -34.40 12.38 -9.00
C ASN A 218 -32.89 12.19 -9.10
N GLY A 219 -32.39 11.65 -10.21
CA GLY A 219 -30.94 11.47 -10.43
C GLY A 219 -30.60 10.47 -11.53
N GLY A 220 -29.34 10.40 -11.93
CA GLY A 220 -28.86 9.56 -13.03
C GLY A 220 -28.98 8.04 -12.80
N LEU A 221 -29.02 7.60 -11.52
CA LEU A 221 -28.96 6.16 -11.17
C LEU A 221 -30.04 5.31 -11.82
N PHE A 222 -31.25 5.82 -11.98
CA PHE A 222 -32.38 5.11 -12.59
C PHE A 222 -32.73 5.60 -14.00
N ALA A 223 -32.01 6.63 -14.53
CA ALA A 223 -32.36 7.28 -15.81
C ALA A 223 -32.26 6.32 -17.01
N GLU A 224 -31.27 5.49 -17.06
CA GLU A 224 -31.06 4.53 -18.13
C GLU A 224 -31.66 3.17 -17.82
N THR A 225 -32.14 2.47 -18.85
CA THR A 225 -32.74 1.15 -18.72
C THR A 225 -31.69 0.09 -19.00
N TYR A 226 -31.36 -0.71 -17.99
CA TYR A 226 -30.46 -1.86 -18.09
C TYR A 226 -31.25 -3.16 -17.86
N PRO A 227 -30.80 -4.27 -18.46
CA PRO A 227 -31.39 -5.59 -18.21
C PRO A 227 -31.24 -5.95 -16.72
N VAL A 228 -32.33 -6.37 -16.10
CA VAL A 228 -32.30 -6.93 -14.73
C VAL A 228 -31.92 -8.40 -14.82
N PRO A 229 -30.93 -8.88 -14.04
CA PRO A 229 -30.51 -10.28 -14.08
C PRO A 229 -31.61 -11.28 -13.73
N VAL A 230 -31.47 -12.51 -14.20
CA VAL A 230 -32.36 -13.62 -13.84
C VAL A 230 -32.09 -14.09 -12.42
N PHE A 231 -33.17 -14.47 -11.71
CA PHE A 231 -33.14 -14.96 -10.33
C PHE A 231 -33.67 -16.39 -10.25
N ASP A 232 -33.07 -17.20 -9.37
CA ASP A 232 -33.59 -18.46 -8.86
C ASP A 232 -34.06 -18.30 -7.40
N ALA A 233 -34.52 -19.36 -6.79
CA ALA A 233 -34.94 -19.39 -5.40
C ALA A 233 -33.82 -18.98 -4.41
N ARG A 234 -32.56 -19.35 -4.71
CA ARG A 234 -31.40 -19.05 -3.88
C ARG A 234 -31.02 -17.56 -4.00
N ALA A 235 -30.93 -17.03 -5.20
CA ALA A 235 -30.64 -15.62 -5.43
C ALA A 235 -31.70 -14.71 -4.77
N ARG A 236 -33.00 -15.04 -4.90
CA ARG A 236 -34.09 -14.33 -4.23
C ARG A 236 -33.95 -14.36 -2.70
N ARG A 237 -33.61 -15.52 -2.12
CA ARG A 237 -33.42 -15.65 -0.67
C ARG A 237 -32.26 -14.78 -0.22
N LEU A 238 -31.08 -14.82 -0.90
CA LEU A 238 -29.94 -13.98 -0.60
C LEU A 238 -30.27 -12.48 -0.68
N LEU A 239 -31.08 -12.08 -1.67
CA LEU A 239 -31.55 -10.71 -1.84
C LEU A 239 -32.39 -10.27 -0.60
N LEU A 240 -33.30 -11.10 -0.13
CA LEU A 240 -34.08 -10.83 1.08
C LEU A 240 -33.23 -10.84 2.38
N GLU A 241 -32.18 -11.66 2.42
CA GLU A 241 -31.21 -11.66 3.53
C GLU A 241 -30.39 -10.36 3.57
N CYS A 242 -30.06 -9.78 2.41
CA CYS A 242 -29.44 -8.45 2.34
C CYS A 242 -30.39 -7.36 2.88
N GLY A 243 -31.70 -7.43 2.57
CA GLY A 243 -32.71 -6.48 3.08
C GLY A 243 -32.99 -6.56 4.57
N LYS A 244 -32.52 -7.61 5.27
CA LYS A 244 -32.63 -7.73 6.74
C LYS A 244 -31.46 -7.07 7.51
N LEU A 245 -30.49 -6.51 6.82
CA LEU A 245 -29.38 -5.77 7.46
C LEU A 245 -29.84 -4.36 7.81
N ASP A 246 -29.22 -3.76 8.82
CA ASP A 246 -29.43 -2.35 9.14
C ASP A 246 -28.47 -1.48 8.31
N TRP A 247 -28.95 -1.04 7.14
CA TRP A 247 -28.17 -0.23 6.20
C TRP A 247 -27.98 1.22 6.66
N ALA A 248 -28.79 1.71 7.59
CA ALA A 248 -28.60 3.05 8.15
C ALA A 248 -27.30 3.15 8.95
N GLY A 249 -26.88 2.07 9.61
CA GLY A 249 -25.65 1.97 10.38
C GLY A 249 -24.41 1.59 9.57
N ILE A 250 -24.57 1.21 8.28
CA ILE A 250 -23.47 0.80 7.40
C ILE A 250 -22.78 2.03 6.81
N ASN A 251 -21.43 2.05 6.86
CA ASN A 251 -20.66 3.13 6.27
C ASN A 251 -20.67 3.07 4.74
N PRO A 252 -20.95 4.20 4.03
CA PRO A 252 -20.93 4.22 2.56
C PRO A 252 -19.56 3.90 1.95
N ASP A 253 -18.46 4.08 2.68
CA ASP A 253 -17.11 3.73 2.24
C ASP A 253 -16.93 2.22 2.00
N ILE A 254 -17.73 1.36 2.65
CA ILE A 254 -17.64 -0.08 2.44
C ILE A 254 -18.15 -0.52 1.06
N PHE A 255 -18.96 0.31 0.39
CA PHE A 255 -19.43 -0.04 -0.97
C PHE A 255 -18.25 -0.30 -1.91
N GLY A 256 -17.14 0.41 -1.76
CA GLY A 256 -15.91 0.12 -2.48
C GLY A 256 -15.36 -1.29 -2.22
N SER A 257 -15.40 -1.77 -0.97
CA SER A 257 -14.93 -3.13 -0.63
C SER A 257 -15.90 -4.22 -1.15
N MET A 258 -17.19 -3.95 -1.12
CA MET A 258 -18.22 -4.83 -1.68
C MET A 258 -18.02 -5.03 -3.18
N PHE A 259 -17.73 -3.94 -3.91
CA PHE A 259 -17.47 -3.99 -5.35
C PHE A 259 -16.15 -4.67 -5.68
N GLN A 260 -15.12 -4.52 -4.85
CA GLN A 260 -13.88 -5.29 -5.03
C GLN A 260 -14.09 -6.81 -4.94
N ALA A 261 -15.03 -7.27 -4.14
CA ALA A 261 -15.39 -8.69 -4.08
C ALA A 261 -16.05 -9.17 -5.39
N VAL A 262 -16.67 -8.26 -6.13
CA VAL A 262 -17.42 -8.53 -7.36
C VAL A 262 -16.54 -8.49 -8.62
N ILE A 263 -15.48 -7.67 -8.64
CA ILE A 263 -14.59 -7.49 -9.80
C ILE A 263 -13.60 -8.67 -9.90
N ASP A 264 -13.34 -9.14 -11.14
CA ASP A 264 -12.33 -10.16 -11.43
C ASP A 264 -10.98 -9.80 -10.80
N PRO A 265 -10.32 -10.71 -10.06
CA PRO A 265 -9.02 -10.46 -9.44
C PRO A 265 -7.91 -10.00 -10.40
N VAL A 266 -7.93 -10.43 -11.67
CA VAL A 266 -6.97 -10.03 -12.70
C VAL A 266 -7.23 -8.60 -13.15
N GLN A 267 -8.48 -8.23 -13.38
CA GLN A 267 -8.90 -6.89 -13.78
C GLN A 267 -8.65 -5.88 -12.66
N ARG A 268 -8.97 -6.22 -11.42
CA ARG A 268 -8.68 -5.45 -10.20
C ARG A 268 -7.19 -5.15 -10.03
N SER A 269 -6.33 -6.17 -10.21
CA SER A 269 -4.88 -6.00 -10.13
C SER A 269 -4.32 -5.09 -11.23
N ARG A 270 -4.91 -5.13 -12.43
CA ARG A 270 -4.50 -4.27 -13.56
C ARG A 270 -4.89 -2.80 -13.38
N LEU A 271 -6.06 -2.55 -12.79
CA LEU A 271 -6.59 -1.19 -12.58
C LEU A 271 -6.08 -0.57 -11.27
N GLY A 272 -5.41 -1.34 -10.41
CA GLY A 272 -4.94 -0.87 -9.10
C GLY A 272 -6.08 -0.53 -8.13
N GLN A 273 -7.27 -1.06 -8.37
CA GLN A 273 -8.47 -0.82 -7.55
C GLN A 273 -8.35 -1.60 -6.24
N HIS A 274 -7.75 -0.98 -5.24
CA HIS A 274 -7.61 -1.51 -3.89
C HIS A 274 -8.38 -0.63 -2.91
N TYR A 275 -9.35 -1.23 -2.23
CA TYR A 275 -10.05 -0.58 -1.11
C TYR A 275 -9.06 -0.05 -0.08
N THR A 276 -9.27 1.18 0.35
CA THR A 276 -8.47 1.82 1.39
C THR A 276 -9.30 1.95 2.66
N SER A 277 -8.89 1.28 3.72
CA SER A 277 -9.60 1.30 5.01
C SER A 277 -9.54 2.68 5.67
N VAL A 278 -10.55 3.02 6.49
CA VAL A 278 -10.64 4.29 7.22
C VAL A 278 -9.36 4.63 8.00
N PRO A 279 -8.74 3.71 8.77
CA PRO A 279 -7.49 4.01 9.47
C PRO A 279 -6.34 4.42 8.54
N ASN A 280 -6.30 3.89 7.32
CA ASN A 280 -5.29 4.26 6.33
C ASN A 280 -5.60 5.59 5.65
N ILE A 281 -6.88 5.89 5.39
CA ILE A 281 -7.33 7.20 4.89
C ILE A 281 -6.98 8.31 5.89
N MET A 282 -7.20 8.06 7.17
CA MET A 282 -6.91 9.02 8.25
C MET A 282 -5.41 9.33 8.37
N LYS A 283 -4.50 8.43 7.98
CA LYS A 283 -3.07 8.75 7.89
C LYS A 283 -2.76 9.86 6.87
N ALA A 284 -3.58 10.02 5.84
CA ALA A 284 -3.43 11.14 4.89
C ALA A 284 -4.19 12.38 5.37
N ILE A 285 -5.48 12.26 5.69
CA ILE A 285 -6.39 13.38 5.96
C ILE A 285 -6.03 14.11 7.26
N LYS A 286 -5.76 13.36 8.34
CA LYS A 286 -5.48 13.95 9.66
C LYS A 286 -4.30 14.92 9.63
N PRO A 287 -3.08 14.50 9.24
CA PRO A 287 -1.93 15.40 9.23
C PRO A 287 -1.98 16.44 8.10
N LEU A 288 -2.79 16.22 7.04
CA LEU A 288 -2.88 17.14 5.92
C LEU A 288 -3.63 18.43 6.29
N PHE A 289 -4.78 18.29 6.96
CA PHE A 289 -5.62 19.44 7.34
C PHE A 289 -6.43 19.23 8.63
N LEU A 290 -6.95 18.04 8.93
CA LEU A 290 -7.92 17.86 10.01
C LEU A 290 -7.36 18.20 11.39
N ASP A 291 -6.10 17.83 11.69
CA ASP A 291 -5.43 18.15 12.95
C ASP A 291 -5.35 19.66 13.20
N GLU A 292 -5.13 20.46 12.16
CA GLU A 292 -5.06 21.92 12.25
C GLU A 292 -6.40 22.49 12.68
N PHE A 293 -7.49 22.10 12.03
CA PHE A 293 -8.84 22.57 12.36
C PHE A 293 -9.31 22.09 13.73
N GLN A 294 -9.03 20.84 14.09
CA GLN A 294 -9.33 20.28 15.39
C GLN A 294 -8.61 21.04 16.50
N THR A 295 -7.31 21.30 16.33
CA THR A 295 -6.50 22.07 17.28
C THR A 295 -7.02 23.49 17.43
N ALA A 296 -7.39 24.15 16.32
CA ALA A 296 -7.98 25.49 16.37
C ALA A 296 -9.29 25.51 17.16
N PHE A 297 -10.17 24.55 16.93
CA PHE A 297 -11.43 24.37 17.67
C PHE A 297 -11.17 24.21 19.17
N ASP A 298 -10.29 23.28 19.55
CA ASP A 298 -9.98 22.99 20.95
C ASP A 298 -9.33 24.20 21.65
N GLN A 299 -8.45 24.94 20.97
CA GLN A 299 -7.84 26.17 21.51
C GLN A 299 -8.85 27.27 21.75
N ILE A 300 -9.85 27.47 20.85
CA ILE A 300 -10.92 28.47 21.06
C ILE A 300 -11.71 28.14 22.32
N LEU A 301 -12.05 26.89 22.54
CA LEU A 301 -12.83 26.44 23.71
C LEU A 301 -12.02 26.50 24.99
N ALA A 302 -10.77 26.04 24.98
CA ALA A 302 -9.91 25.99 26.17
C ALA A 302 -9.55 27.37 26.75
N ASN A 303 -9.60 28.44 25.95
CA ASN A 303 -9.22 29.78 26.39
C ASN A 303 -10.25 30.36 27.36
N SER A 304 -10.01 30.22 28.65
CA SER A 304 -10.92 30.70 29.74
C SER A 304 -10.98 32.25 29.83
N GLN A 305 -10.00 32.98 29.31
CA GLN A 305 -9.97 34.43 29.39
C GLN A 305 -10.80 35.13 28.28
N THR A 306 -11.17 34.40 27.23
CA THR A 306 -11.95 34.93 26.11
C THR A 306 -13.45 34.94 26.46
N ARG A 307 -14.13 36.09 26.24
CA ARG A 307 -15.59 36.21 26.44
C ARG A 307 -16.38 35.30 25.49
N ALA A 308 -17.57 34.88 25.93
CA ALA A 308 -18.42 33.97 25.13
C ALA A 308 -18.71 34.51 23.70
N ASP A 309 -19.07 35.79 23.58
CA ASP A 309 -19.31 36.37 22.25
C ASP A 309 -18.11 36.33 21.33
N THR A 310 -16.90 36.57 21.85
CA THR A 310 -15.66 36.46 21.07
C THR A 310 -15.36 35.01 20.69
N LYS A 311 -15.62 34.04 21.55
CA LYS A 311 -15.52 32.61 21.23
C LYS A 311 -16.49 32.26 20.08
N ILE A 312 -17.74 32.71 20.16
CA ILE A 312 -18.75 32.50 19.12
C ILE A 312 -18.28 33.07 17.77
N GLN A 313 -17.77 34.31 17.75
CA GLN A 313 -17.23 34.92 16.54
C GLN A 313 -16.08 34.09 15.94
N LYS A 314 -15.15 33.62 16.77
CA LYS A 314 -14.04 32.76 16.34
C LYS A 314 -14.51 31.40 15.82
N LEU A 315 -15.53 30.79 16.45
CA LEU A 315 -16.14 29.55 15.98
C LEU A 315 -16.85 29.74 14.63
N HIS A 316 -17.56 30.85 14.45
CA HIS A 316 -18.13 31.18 13.14
C HIS A 316 -17.05 31.37 12.06
N ALA A 317 -15.96 32.09 12.38
CA ALA A 317 -14.84 32.27 11.46
C ALA A 317 -14.20 30.92 11.08
N LEU A 318 -14.02 30.02 12.04
CA LEU A 318 -13.53 28.67 11.80
C LEU A 318 -14.48 27.88 10.88
N ASN A 319 -15.81 27.94 11.13
CA ASN A 319 -16.80 27.28 10.27
C ASN A 319 -16.79 27.82 8.84
N MET A 320 -16.68 29.14 8.67
CA MET A 320 -16.57 29.76 7.34
C MET A 320 -15.28 29.38 6.62
N ARG A 321 -14.19 29.06 7.34
CA ARG A 321 -13.00 28.50 6.74
C ARG A 321 -13.25 27.07 6.24
N LEU A 322 -13.95 26.21 7.01
CA LEU A 322 -14.35 24.87 6.56
C LEU A 322 -15.18 24.91 5.27
N ALA A 323 -16.08 25.89 5.15
CA ALA A 323 -16.92 26.10 3.97
C ALA A 323 -16.14 26.42 2.68
N ARG A 324 -14.87 26.79 2.78
CA ARG A 324 -14.01 27.17 1.63
C ARG A 324 -13.02 26.06 1.24
N ILE A 325 -13.03 24.94 1.94
CA ILE A 325 -12.17 23.80 1.64
C ILE A 325 -12.69 23.10 0.39
N LYS A 326 -11.79 22.79 -0.53
CA LYS A 326 -12.02 21.83 -1.61
C LYS A 326 -11.16 20.59 -1.37
N VAL A 327 -11.75 19.41 -1.51
CA VAL A 327 -11.05 18.12 -1.41
C VAL A 327 -11.06 17.48 -2.79
N PHE A 328 -9.88 17.11 -3.29
CA PHE A 328 -9.72 16.54 -4.62
C PHE A 328 -8.99 15.19 -4.55
N ASP A 329 -9.62 14.14 -5.08
CA ASP A 329 -9.01 12.82 -5.25
C ASP A 329 -8.87 12.49 -6.75
N PRO A 330 -7.65 12.54 -7.31
CA PRO A 330 -7.40 12.29 -8.72
C PRO A 330 -7.37 10.82 -9.12
N ALA A 331 -7.73 9.89 -8.23
CA ALA A 331 -7.89 8.45 -8.50
C ALA A 331 -8.87 7.88 -7.47
N CYS A 332 -10.10 8.42 -7.45
CA CYS A 332 -10.98 8.33 -6.30
C CYS A 332 -11.60 6.95 -6.08
N GLY A 333 -11.56 6.04 -7.08
CA GLY A 333 -12.25 4.77 -6.97
C GLY A 333 -13.74 4.99 -6.66
N SER A 334 -14.24 4.31 -5.64
CA SER A 334 -15.60 4.48 -5.11
C SER A 334 -15.77 5.69 -4.18
N GLY A 335 -14.81 6.62 -4.12
CA GLY A 335 -14.90 7.87 -3.38
C GLY A 335 -14.50 7.82 -1.91
N ASN A 336 -13.85 6.78 -1.43
CA ASN A 336 -13.60 6.56 -0.01
C ASN A 336 -12.89 7.72 0.69
N PHE A 337 -11.84 8.30 0.08
CA PHE A 337 -11.15 9.47 0.65
C PHE A 337 -12.07 10.69 0.73
N LEU A 338 -12.89 10.92 -0.28
CA LEU A 338 -13.83 12.04 -0.34
C LEU A 338 -14.94 11.86 0.71
N ILE A 339 -15.50 10.66 0.85
CA ILE A 339 -16.54 10.32 1.83
C ILE A 339 -16.04 10.57 3.25
N ILE A 340 -14.87 10.06 3.60
CA ILE A 340 -14.31 10.22 4.94
C ILE A 340 -13.96 11.69 5.20
N ALA A 341 -13.36 12.39 4.24
CA ALA A 341 -13.09 13.82 4.37
C ALA A 341 -14.39 14.62 4.59
N TYR A 342 -15.45 14.32 3.85
CA TYR A 342 -16.76 14.95 4.02
C TYR A 342 -17.33 14.71 5.42
N LYS A 343 -17.35 13.44 5.87
CA LYS A 343 -17.89 13.08 7.19
C LYS A 343 -17.10 13.74 8.35
N GLU A 344 -15.77 13.78 8.26
CA GLU A 344 -14.94 14.43 9.28
C GLU A 344 -15.17 15.95 9.33
N LEU A 345 -15.23 16.62 8.18
CA LEU A 345 -15.51 18.06 8.13
C LEU A 345 -16.92 18.38 8.65
N ARG A 346 -17.95 17.61 8.27
CA ARG A 346 -19.33 17.76 8.77
C ARG A 346 -19.40 17.45 10.28
N SER A 347 -18.68 16.48 10.77
CA SER A 347 -18.63 16.17 12.21
C SER A 347 -18.02 17.32 13.00
N LEU A 348 -16.99 17.95 12.49
CA LEU A 348 -16.39 19.14 13.11
C LEU A 348 -17.34 20.32 13.07
N GLU A 349 -18.03 20.57 11.95
CA GLU A 349 -19.05 21.61 11.81
C GLU A 349 -20.18 21.45 12.85
N ILE A 350 -20.72 20.23 13.02
CA ILE A 350 -21.75 19.93 14.03
C ILE A 350 -21.22 20.23 15.44
N ARG A 351 -20.00 19.87 15.77
CA ARG A 351 -19.36 20.18 17.07
C ARG A 351 -19.20 21.69 17.27
N ILE A 352 -18.86 22.44 16.23
CA ILE A 352 -18.80 23.91 16.28
C ILE A 352 -20.17 24.48 16.61
N PHE A 353 -21.24 24.02 15.97
CA PHE A 353 -22.60 24.48 16.22
C PHE A 353 -23.08 24.10 17.63
N GLN A 354 -22.77 22.91 18.11
CA GLN A 354 -23.06 22.52 19.49
C GLN A 354 -22.36 23.46 20.49
N ALA A 355 -21.09 23.76 20.29
CA ALA A 355 -20.35 24.68 21.14
C ALA A 355 -20.93 26.11 21.12
N ILE A 356 -21.38 26.58 19.97
CA ILE A 356 -22.07 27.90 19.86
C ILE A 356 -23.39 27.88 20.63
N LYS A 357 -24.16 26.81 20.55
CA LYS A 357 -25.41 26.61 21.28
C LYS A 357 -25.18 26.58 22.80
N GLU A 358 -24.18 25.87 23.29
CA GLU A 358 -23.76 25.81 24.70
C GLU A 358 -23.29 27.16 25.23
N LEU A 359 -22.71 28.02 24.38
CA LEU A 359 -22.32 29.41 24.72
C LEU A 359 -23.50 30.40 24.76
N GLY A 360 -24.74 29.92 24.57
CA GLY A 360 -25.96 30.69 24.78
C GLY A 360 -26.57 31.35 23.53
N ARG A 361 -26.16 30.92 22.32
CA ARG A 361 -26.81 31.32 21.06
C ARG A 361 -27.59 30.15 20.48
N ASP A 362 -28.91 30.26 20.53
CA ASP A 362 -29.85 29.28 19.95
C ASP A 362 -30.31 29.82 18.60
N ASN A 363 -29.64 29.50 17.54
CA ASN A 363 -29.95 29.86 16.16
C ASN A 363 -30.34 28.63 15.34
N ILE A 364 -30.97 28.82 14.18
CA ILE A 364 -31.12 27.78 13.19
C ILE A 364 -29.74 27.60 12.54
N PHE A 365 -29.14 26.44 12.74
CA PHE A 365 -27.83 26.09 12.18
C PHE A 365 -28.04 25.44 10.82
N LEU A 366 -27.51 26.04 9.75
CA LEU A 366 -27.47 25.47 8.41
C LEU A 366 -26.03 25.03 8.09
N SER A 367 -25.88 23.88 7.46
CA SER A 367 -24.56 23.43 7.01
C SER A 367 -24.02 24.34 5.90
N HIS A 368 -22.75 24.65 5.98
CA HIS A 368 -21.99 25.37 4.94
C HIS A 368 -21.05 24.42 4.16
N ILE A 369 -21.03 23.13 4.50
CA ILE A 369 -20.23 22.12 3.81
C ILE A 369 -21.13 21.33 2.88
N HIS A 370 -20.89 21.46 1.59
CA HIS A 370 -21.68 20.89 0.50
C HIS A 370 -20.85 19.94 -0.35
N LEU A 371 -21.52 19.04 -1.09
CA LEU A 371 -20.84 18.05 -1.95
C LEU A 371 -20.09 18.68 -3.14
N ASP A 372 -20.45 19.89 -3.56
CA ASP A 372 -19.76 20.65 -4.63
C ASP A 372 -18.31 21.05 -4.28
N GLN A 373 -17.91 20.90 -3.01
CA GLN A 373 -16.53 21.08 -2.55
C GLN A 373 -15.64 19.83 -2.79
N PHE A 374 -16.24 18.70 -3.24
CA PHE A 374 -15.57 17.41 -3.38
C PHE A 374 -15.43 17.04 -4.85
N TYR A 375 -14.18 16.86 -5.28
CA TYR A 375 -13.76 16.60 -6.65
C TYR A 375 -13.12 15.24 -6.76
N GLY A 376 -13.51 14.42 -7.74
CA GLY A 376 -12.93 13.10 -7.98
C GLY A 376 -12.75 12.81 -9.46
N ILE A 377 -11.66 12.16 -9.82
CA ILE A 377 -11.47 11.62 -11.16
C ILE A 377 -11.21 10.12 -11.02
N GLU A 378 -11.96 9.32 -11.78
CA GLU A 378 -11.80 7.86 -11.80
C GLU A 378 -11.84 7.36 -13.25
N ILE A 379 -10.99 6.40 -13.59
CA ILE A 379 -10.93 5.86 -14.95
C ILE A 379 -12.08 4.89 -15.24
N ASP A 380 -12.56 4.22 -14.22
CA ASP A 380 -13.68 3.28 -14.27
C ASP A 380 -14.98 4.05 -14.05
N ASP A 381 -15.86 4.04 -15.05
CA ASP A 381 -17.12 4.76 -15.04
C ASP A 381 -18.08 4.27 -13.94
N PHE A 382 -18.06 2.96 -13.67
CA PHE A 382 -18.86 2.37 -12.63
C PHE A 382 -18.40 2.79 -11.23
N ALA A 383 -17.09 2.78 -10.97
CA ALA A 383 -16.53 3.27 -9.71
C ALA A 383 -16.84 4.76 -9.52
N ALA A 384 -16.81 5.55 -10.59
CA ALA A 384 -17.21 6.96 -10.56
C ALA A 384 -18.69 7.14 -10.19
N GLU A 385 -19.61 6.36 -10.77
CA GLU A 385 -21.04 6.42 -10.39
C GLU A 385 -21.26 5.94 -8.95
N THR A 386 -20.52 4.93 -8.50
CA THR A 386 -20.54 4.49 -7.11
C THR A 386 -20.07 5.60 -6.17
N ALA A 387 -19.02 6.33 -6.54
CA ALA A 387 -18.53 7.45 -5.73
C ALA A 387 -19.57 8.56 -5.57
N LYS A 388 -20.30 8.91 -6.63
CA LYS A 388 -21.40 9.87 -6.58
C LYS A 388 -22.50 9.42 -5.60
N LEU A 389 -22.95 8.16 -5.72
CA LEU A 389 -23.94 7.58 -4.81
C LEU A 389 -23.44 7.59 -3.36
N SER A 390 -22.22 7.15 -3.13
CA SER A 390 -21.66 7.04 -1.79
C SER A 390 -21.49 8.39 -1.11
N LEU A 391 -21.10 9.43 -1.84
CA LEU A 391 -21.06 10.80 -1.33
C LEU A 391 -22.45 11.31 -0.95
N TRP A 392 -23.46 11.06 -1.79
CA TRP A 392 -24.82 11.44 -1.48
C TRP A 392 -25.38 10.71 -0.27
N LEU A 393 -25.08 9.42 -0.12
CA LEU A 393 -25.44 8.65 1.08
C LEU A 393 -24.76 9.20 2.35
N ALA A 394 -23.49 9.59 2.24
CA ALA A 394 -22.78 10.23 3.35
C ALA A 394 -23.41 11.58 3.74
N GLU A 395 -23.86 12.39 2.77
CA GLU A 395 -24.60 13.62 3.04
C GLU A 395 -25.90 13.33 3.79
N HIS A 396 -26.68 12.36 3.34
CA HIS A 396 -27.92 11.98 4.01
C HIS A 396 -27.68 11.51 5.46
N GLN A 397 -26.66 10.69 5.70
CA GLN A 397 -26.27 10.29 7.06
C GLN A 397 -25.87 11.49 7.92
N MET A 398 -25.08 12.41 7.40
CA MET A 398 -24.64 13.58 8.17
C MET A 398 -25.77 14.58 8.39
N ASN A 399 -26.75 14.71 7.49
CA ASN A 399 -27.95 15.49 7.70
C ASN A 399 -28.85 14.89 8.81
N SER A 400 -28.96 13.56 8.85
CA SER A 400 -29.64 12.84 9.94
C SER A 400 -28.94 13.04 11.29
N ALA A 401 -27.61 12.96 11.32
CA ALA A 401 -26.81 13.23 12.51
C ALA A 401 -26.96 14.70 12.98
N HIS A 402 -26.97 15.66 12.06
CA HIS A 402 -27.20 17.07 12.32
C HIS A 402 -28.61 17.29 12.94
N GLN A 403 -29.64 16.69 12.37
CA GLN A 403 -31.02 16.78 12.91
C GLN A 403 -31.11 16.21 14.34
N LEU A 404 -30.48 15.04 14.56
CA LEU A 404 -30.50 14.40 15.88
C LEU A 404 -29.80 15.25 16.95
N GLN A 405 -28.69 15.92 16.62
CA GLN A 405 -27.87 16.65 17.60
C GLN A 405 -28.25 18.11 17.77
N LEU A 406 -28.77 18.77 16.75
CA LEU A 406 -29.09 20.20 16.74
C LEU A 406 -30.60 20.49 16.66
N GLY A 407 -31.41 19.50 16.29
CA GLY A 407 -32.89 19.59 16.33
C GLY A 407 -33.52 20.12 15.03
N ASN A 408 -32.75 20.61 14.05
CA ASN A 408 -33.27 21.09 12.79
C ASN A 408 -32.92 20.17 11.60
N ALA A 409 -33.95 19.83 10.82
CA ALA A 409 -33.79 19.03 9.61
C ALA A 409 -33.16 19.86 8.49
N LEU A 410 -32.15 19.24 7.82
CA LEU A 410 -31.60 19.79 6.58
C LEU A 410 -32.20 19.05 5.39
N PRO A 411 -32.58 19.74 4.30
CA PRO A 411 -33.05 19.07 3.10
C PRO A 411 -31.90 18.28 2.48
N THR A 412 -32.17 17.03 2.11
CA THR A 412 -31.22 16.25 1.29
C THR A 412 -31.37 16.69 -0.17
N LEU A 413 -30.27 17.06 -0.80
CA LEU A 413 -30.25 17.49 -2.19
C LEU A 413 -30.59 16.31 -3.14
N PRO A 414 -31.16 16.58 -4.33
CA PRO A 414 -31.35 15.53 -5.35
C PRO A 414 -30.02 14.85 -5.72
N LEU A 415 -30.07 13.58 -6.11
CA LEU A 415 -28.89 12.79 -6.57
C LEU A 415 -28.07 13.45 -7.70
N LYS A 416 -28.60 14.49 -8.35
CA LYS A 416 -27.89 15.25 -9.39
C LYS A 416 -26.68 16.03 -8.89
N ASP A 417 -26.66 16.43 -7.64
CA ASP A 417 -25.68 17.35 -7.07
C ASP A 417 -24.67 16.61 -6.16
N SER A 418 -24.34 15.36 -6.49
CA SER A 418 -23.51 14.46 -5.66
C SER A 418 -21.99 14.66 -5.83
N GLY A 419 -21.54 15.92 -5.97
CA GLY A 419 -20.11 16.24 -6.10
C GLY A 419 -19.60 16.26 -7.55
N HIS A 420 -18.40 16.76 -7.73
CA HIS A 420 -17.73 16.84 -9.03
C HIS A 420 -16.94 15.56 -9.32
N ILE A 421 -17.63 14.50 -9.75
CA ILE A 421 -16.98 13.22 -10.09
C ILE A 421 -16.96 13.03 -11.60
N LEU A 422 -15.76 12.86 -12.17
CA LEU A 422 -15.51 12.69 -13.59
C LEU A 422 -14.98 11.29 -13.89
N ALA A 423 -15.67 10.57 -14.79
CA ALA A 423 -15.16 9.31 -15.34
C ALA A 423 -14.15 9.59 -16.46
N ALA A 424 -12.85 9.54 -16.17
CA ALA A 424 -11.78 9.83 -17.12
C ALA A 424 -10.41 9.37 -16.62
N ASN A 425 -9.41 9.28 -17.53
CA ASN A 425 -8.03 9.12 -17.15
C ASN A 425 -7.47 10.42 -16.57
N SER A 426 -7.23 10.46 -15.27
CA SER A 426 -6.76 11.61 -14.51
C SER A 426 -5.43 12.21 -15.02
N LEU A 427 -4.54 11.37 -15.54
CA LEU A 427 -3.25 11.83 -16.07
C LEU A 427 -3.39 12.65 -17.36
N ARG A 428 -4.49 12.44 -18.09
CA ARG A 428 -4.81 13.13 -19.35
C ARG A 428 -5.72 14.35 -19.16
N GLN A 429 -6.25 14.60 -17.92
CA GLN A 429 -7.09 15.75 -17.62
C GLN A 429 -6.27 16.95 -17.13
N ASP A 430 -6.75 18.15 -17.38
CA ASP A 430 -6.24 19.37 -16.73
C ASP A 430 -6.84 19.49 -15.33
N TRP A 431 -6.04 19.29 -14.29
CA TRP A 431 -6.50 19.36 -12.91
C TRP A 431 -6.90 20.77 -12.48
N GLU A 432 -6.26 21.83 -13.04
CA GLU A 432 -6.61 23.23 -12.73
C GLU A 432 -7.96 23.62 -13.32
N ALA A 433 -8.26 23.14 -14.53
CA ALA A 433 -9.57 23.36 -15.15
C ALA A 433 -10.68 22.57 -14.45
N PHE A 434 -10.37 21.36 -13.95
CA PHE A 434 -11.34 20.50 -13.28
C PHE A 434 -11.63 20.92 -11.83
N CYS A 435 -10.62 21.17 -11.04
CA CYS A 435 -10.69 21.65 -9.66
C CYS A 435 -9.91 22.98 -9.59
N PRO A 436 -10.54 24.12 -9.95
CA PRO A 436 -9.84 25.39 -10.03
C PRO A 436 -9.42 25.86 -8.65
N ARG A 437 -8.14 26.25 -8.54
CA ARG A 437 -7.65 26.99 -7.39
C ARG A 437 -8.18 28.41 -7.50
N SER A 438 -8.86 28.89 -6.48
CA SER A 438 -9.34 30.27 -6.47
C SER A 438 -8.17 31.26 -6.49
N SER A 439 -8.37 32.38 -7.20
CA SER A 439 -7.48 33.55 -7.09
C SER A 439 -7.60 34.24 -5.72
N ARG A 440 -8.62 33.87 -4.93
CA ARG A 440 -8.78 34.39 -3.56
C ARG A 440 -7.80 33.66 -2.65
N ARG A 441 -7.05 34.41 -1.86
CA ARG A 441 -6.09 33.87 -0.86
C ARG A 441 -6.73 32.96 0.21
N GLU A 442 -8.05 32.91 0.25
CA GLU A 442 -8.83 32.27 1.32
C GLU A 442 -9.26 30.83 1.02
N ASP A 443 -9.24 30.39 -0.25
CA ASP A 443 -9.65 29.03 -0.62
C ASP A 443 -8.49 28.06 -0.45
N GLU A 444 -8.79 26.93 0.18
CA GLU A 444 -7.84 25.86 0.48
C GLU A 444 -8.19 24.61 -0.33
N VAL A 445 -7.25 24.08 -1.11
CA VAL A 445 -7.42 22.83 -1.84
C VAL A 445 -6.52 21.74 -1.25
N TYR A 446 -7.12 20.62 -0.90
CA TYR A 446 -6.42 19.44 -0.38
C TYR A 446 -6.57 18.27 -1.33
N ILE A 447 -5.46 17.83 -1.93
CA ILE A 447 -5.42 16.64 -2.78
C ILE A 447 -5.12 15.43 -1.91
N VAL A 448 -5.96 14.40 -2.02
CA VAL A 448 -5.81 13.14 -1.28
C VAL A 448 -6.04 11.97 -2.22
N GLY A 449 -5.54 10.78 -1.89
CA GLY A 449 -5.87 9.61 -2.68
C GLY A 449 -4.88 8.46 -2.54
N ASN A 450 -5.25 7.34 -3.16
CA ASN A 450 -4.43 6.13 -3.30
C ASN A 450 -4.34 5.75 -4.79
N PRO A 451 -3.51 6.47 -5.58
CA PRO A 451 -3.37 6.21 -7.02
C PRO A 451 -2.85 4.82 -7.33
N PRO A 452 -3.11 4.27 -8.54
CA PRO A 452 -2.68 2.93 -8.90
C PRO A 452 -1.16 2.76 -8.93
N PHE A 453 -0.68 1.62 -8.43
CA PHE A 453 0.72 1.22 -8.42
C PHE A 453 1.07 0.41 -9.65
N GLY A 454 2.27 0.59 -10.20
CA GLY A 454 2.72 -0.16 -11.37
C GLY A 454 4.23 -0.13 -11.54
N GLY A 455 4.92 -1.16 -11.05
CA GLY A 455 6.36 -1.31 -11.28
C GLY A 455 6.70 -1.55 -12.76
N SER A 456 7.93 -1.22 -13.18
CA SER A 456 8.37 -1.22 -14.58
C SER A 456 8.18 -2.55 -15.35
N GLY A 457 8.09 -3.69 -14.66
CA GLY A 457 7.88 -5.01 -15.28
C GLY A 457 6.42 -5.42 -15.48
N ASN A 458 5.45 -4.70 -14.92
CA ASN A 458 4.04 -5.11 -14.84
C ASN A 458 3.07 -4.08 -15.44
N ARG A 459 3.57 -3.03 -16.09
CA ARG A 459 2.76 -1.97 -16.69
C ARG A 459 2.21 -2.38 -18.05
N SER A 460 0.99 -1.92 -18.34
CA SER A 460 0.40 -2.01 -19.68
C SER A 460 1.02 -0.95 -20.62
N ASP A 461 0.79 -1.14 -21.91
CA ASP A 461 1.22 -0.16 -22.93
C ASP A 461 0.55 1.20 -22.70
N ALA A 462 -0.74 1.23 -22.37
CA ALA A 462 -1.48 2.46 -22.03
C ALA A 462 -0.89 3.19 -20.83
N GLN A 463 -0.52 2.48 -19.76
CA GLN A 463 0.16 3.08 -18.61
C GLN A 463 1.55 3.62 -18.97
N THR A 464 2.24 2.96 -19.91
CA THR A 464 3.53 3.45 -20.40
C THR A 464 3.37 4.74 -21.21
N GLU A 465 2.33 4.84 -22.05
CA GLU A 465 1.99 6.06 -22.80
C GLU A 465 1.61 7.22 -21.86
N ASP A 466 0.84 6.95 -20.82
CA ASP A 466 0.51 7.94 -19.79
C ASP A 466 1.78 8.49 -19.11
N MET A 467 2.75 7.62 -18.80
CA MET A 467 4.04 8.04 -18.24
C MET A 467 4.87 8.85 -19.24
N GLU A 468 4.86 8.50 -20.52
CA GLU A 468 5.54 9.28 -21.57
C GLU A 468 4.99 10.71 -21.67
N THR A 469 3.68 10.85 -21.49
CA THR A 469 3.01 12.14 -21.47
C THR A 469 3.33 12.92 -20.18
N ALA A 470 3.19 12.28 -19.02
CA ALA A 470 3.39 12.94 -17.72
C ALA A 470 4.84 13.38 -17.50
N PHE A 471 5.81 12.58 -17.97
CA PHE A 471 7.26 12.83 -17.82
C PHE A 471 7.93 13.26 -19.10
N ALA A 472 7.21 13.94 -20.02
CA ALA A 472 7.80 14.44 -21.25
C ALA A 472 9.07 15.27 -20.97
N GLY A 473 10.19 14.92 -21.60
CA GLY A 473 11.49 15.55 -21.40
C GLY A 473 12.35 14.94 -20.26
N PHE A 474 11.86 14.03 -19.47
CA PHE A 474 12.64 13.35 -18.44
C PHE A 474 13.39 12.14 -19.00
N LYS A 475 14.65 11.95 -18.57
CA LYS A 475 15.43 10.75 -18.92
C LYS A 475 15.10 9.61 -17.94
N LYS A 476 15.09 8.36 -18.44
CA LYS A 476 14.92 7.14 -17.62
C LYS A 476 13.62 7.01 -16.81
N PHE A 477 12.61 7.85 -17.04
CA PHE A 477 11.33 7.84 -16.30
C PHE A 477 10.63 6.46 -16.33
N LYS A 478 10.91 5.61 -17.33
CA LYS A 478 10.38 4.24 -17.42
C LYS A 478 10.78 3.34 -16.24
N MET A 479 11.74 3.74 -15.43
CA MET A 479 12.15 3.02 -14.21
C MET A 479 11.32 3.42 -12.98
N LEU A 480 10.57 4.54 -13.03
CA LEU A 480 9.68 4.97 -11.96
C LEU A 480 8.49 4.03 -11.82
N ASP A 481 7.91 3.94 -10.62
CA ASP A 481 6.59 3.36 -10.42
C ASP A 481 5.51 4.26 -11.05
N TYR A 482 4.43 3.69 -11.53
CA TYR A 482 3.34 4.42 -12.20
C TYR A 482 2.73 5.50 -11.30
N VAL A 483 2.63 5.25 -9.99
CA VAL A 483 2.16 6.21 -8.99
C VAL A 483 2.95 7.52 -8.98
N ALA A 484 4.20 7.52 -9.43
CA ALA A 484 5.04 8.72 -9.53
C ALA A 484 4.42 9.81 -10.43
N CYS A 485 3.57 9.43 -11.40
CA CYS A 485 2.87 10.38 -12.26
C CYS A 485 1.95 11.32 -11.45
N TRP A 486 1.25 10.79 -10.45
CA TRP A 486 0.37 11.59 -9.58
C TRP A 486 1.16 12.52 -8.66
N PHE A 487 2.30 12.06 -8.14
CA PHE A 487 3.19 12.93 -7.37
C PHE A 487 3.73 14.08 -8.20
N TRP A 488 4.17 13.81 -9.43
CA TRP A 488 4.69 14.83 -10.32
C TRP A 488 3.60 15.83 -10.74
N LYS A 489 2.45 15.33 -11.20
CA LYS A 489 1.32 16.18 -11.62
C LYS A 489 0.75 16.97 -10.44
N GLY A 490 0.63 16.34 -9.26
CA GLY A 490 0.21 17.01 -8.05
C GLY A 490 1.19 18.09 -7.59
N ALA A 491 2.49 17.83 -7.68
CA ALA A 491 3.52 18.84 -7.39
C ALA A 491 3.40 20.06 -8.32
N GLN A 492 3.16 19.83 -9.62
CA GLN A 492 2.91 20.93 -10.57
C GLN A 492 1.64 21.72 -10.20
N TYR A 493 0.57 21.02 -9.77
CA TYR A 493 -0.68 21.66 -9.36
C TYR A 493 -0.51 22.49 -8.09
N ILE A 494 0.14 21.99 -7.03
CA ILE A 494 0.27 22.72 -5.77
C ILE A 494 1.33 23.82 -5.79
N ARG A 495 2.17 23.85 -6.84
CA ARG A 495 3.24 24.86 -6.99
C ARG A 495 2.72 26.28 -6.86
N ASN A 496 3.42 27.12 -6.10
CA ASN A 496 3.10 28.53 -5.89
C ASN A 496 1.66 28.77 -5.37
N SER A 497 1.10 27.83 -4.60
CA SER A 497 -0.24 27.94 -4.03
C SER A 497 -0.26 27.48 -2.56
N ARG A 498 -1.39 27.65 -1.89
CA ARG A 498 -1.65 27.08 -0.56
C ARG A 498 -2.19 25.67 -0.61
N ALA A 499 -2.44 25.13 -1.80
CA ALA A 499 -2.88 23.74 -1.93
C ALA A 499 -1.83 22.79 -1.36
N LYS A 500 -2.31 21.73 -0.73
CA LYS A 500 -1.49 20.66 -0.17
C LYS A 500 -1.91 19.32 -0.76
N LEU A 501 -1.01 18.36 -0.76
CA LEU A 501 -1.26 17.01 -1.32
C LEU A 501 -0.83 15.96 -0.31
N ALA A 502 -1.60 14.87 -0.19
CA ALA A 502 -1.20 13.67 0.53
C ALA A 502 -1.63 12.41 -0.24
N LEU A 503 -0.68 11.64 -0.71
CA LEU A 503 -0.95 10.42 -1.47
C LEU A 503 -0.32 9.20 -0.83
N VAL A 504 -1.01 8.06 -1.00
CA VAL A 504 -0.45 6.74 -0.72
C VAL A 504 0.38 6.30 -1.92
N ALA A 505 1.53 5.70 -1.66
CA ALA A 505 2.41 5.17 -2.72
C ALA A 505 3.09 3.88 -2.29
N THR A 506 3.59 3.10 -3.25
CA THR A 506 4.58 2.07 -2.92
C THR A 506 5.85 2.72 -2.37
N ASN A 507 6.52 2.04 -1.46
CA ASN A 507 7.78 2.52 -0.90
C ASN A 507 8.92 2.62 -1.93
N SER A 508 8.72 2.12 -3.14
CA SER A 508 9.70 2.18 -4.24
C SER A 508 10.09 3.60 -4.62
N ILE A 509 9.17 4.58 -4.52
CA ILE A 509 9.47 5.98 -4.86
C ILE A 509 10.38 6.67 -3.84
N THR A 510 10.60 6.06 -2.68
CA THR A 510 11.47 6.54 -1.60
C THR A 510 12.76 5.72 -1.47
N GLN A 511 13.07 4.90 -2.47
CA GLN A 511 14.17 3.95 -2.45
C GLN A 511 14.86 3.83 -3.82
N GLY A 512 16.14 3.49 -3.79
CA GLY A 512 16.88 3.19 -4.98
C GLY A 512 17.00 4.37 -5.96
N GLU A 513 17.11 4.05 -7.23
CA GLU A 513 17.29 5.06 -8.30
C GLU A 513 16.05 5.95 -8.51
N GLN A 514 14.87 5.50 -8.10
CA GLN A 514 13.64 6.27 -8.26
C GLN A 514 13.66 7.58 -7.46
N VAL A 515 14.37 7.60 -6.34
CA VAL A 515 14.48 8.79 -5.48
C VAL A 515 15.01 9.99 -6.24
N ALA A 516 16.15 9.86 -6.88
CA ALA A 516 16.74 10.97 -7.63
C ALA A 516 15.90 11.38 -8.85
N MET A 517 15.27 10.40 -9.52
CA MET A 517 14.47 10.63 -10.72
C MET A 517 13.19 11.43 -10.44
N LEU A 518 12.50 11.14 -9.32
CA LEU A 518 11.24 11.79 -8.96
C LEU A 518 11.44 13.04 -8.11
N TRP A 519 12.24 12.95 -7.05
CA TRP A 519 12.23 13.97 -6.01
C TRP A 519 13.05 15.22 -6.34
N ARG A 520 14.14 15.10 -7.12
CA ARG A 520 14.89 16.30 -7.55
C ARG A 520 14.02 17.26 -8.37
N PRO A 521 13.29 16.83 -9.41
CA PRO A 521 12.37 17.70 -10.12
C PRO A 521 11.25 18.27 -9.23
N VAL A 522 10.70 17.46 -8.30
CA VAL A 522 9.65 17.92 -7.37
C VAL A 522 10.18 19.01 -6.46
N PHE A 523 11.35 18.85 -5.85
CA PHE A 523 11.94 19.86 -4.98
C PHE A 523 12.38 21.14 -5.75
N ALA A 524 12.74 21.01 -7.04
CA ALA A 524 13.02 22.16 -7.90
C ALA A 524 11.80 23.08 -8.13
N LEU A 525 10.58 22.60 -7.82
CA LEU A 525 9.35 23.41 -7.85
C LEU A 525 9.10 24.17 -6.52
N ASN A 526 10.08 24.25 -5.60
CA ASN A 526 9.94 24.78 -4.24
C ASN A 526 8.85 24.05 -3.43
N ILE A 527 8.81 22.74 -3.56
CA ILE A 527 7.92 21.85 -2.81
C ILE A 527 8.73 21.08 -1.78
N HIS A 528 8.14 20.81 -0.63
CA HIS A 528 8.74 20.01 0.43
C HIS A 528 7.80 18.92 0.93
N ILE A 529 8.36 17.92 1.61
CA ILE A 529 7.58 16.90 2.32
C ILE A 529 7.17 17.51 3.66
N ALA A 530 5.88 17.81 3.82
CA ALA A 530 5.31 18.40 5.03
C ALA A 530 5.13 17.35 6.13
N PHE A 531 4.74 16.13 5.76
CA PHE A 531 4.70 14.97 6.64
C PHE A 531 4.89 13.68 5.85
N ALA A 532 5.28 12.61 6.54
CA ALA A 532 5.34 11.29 5.94
C ALA A 532 5.14 10.17 6.95
N TYR A 533 4.43 9.10 6.55
CA TYR A 533 4.46 7.81 7.21
C TYR A 533 5.50 6.93 6.54
N GLN A 534 6.47 6.44 7.32
CA GLN A 534 7.49 5.50 6.82
C GLN A 534 6.84 4.18 6.39
N THR A 535 7.63 3.37 5.69
CA THR A 535 7.17 2.09 5.11
C THR A 535 6.42 1.21 6.10
N PHE A 536 5.22 0.78 5.72
CA PHE A 536 4.41 -0.19 6.45
C PHE A 536 3.70 -1.17 5.50
N PRO A 537 3.35 -2.37 5.98
CA PRO A 537 2.60 -3.32 5.17
C PRO A 537 1.19 -2.82 4.91
N TRP A 538 0.77 -2.85 3.64
CA TRP A 538 -0.59 -2.51 3.26
C TRP A 538 -1.54 -3.64 3.64
N ALA A 539 -2.33 -3.44 4.68
CA ALA A 539 -3.39 -4.36 5.08
C ALA A 539 -4.72 -3.82 4.55
N ASN A 540 -5.43 -4.63 3.78
CA ASN A 540 -6.84 -4.44 3.45
C ASN A 540 -7.59 -5.72 3.84
N ASN A 541 -8.91 -5.62 4.05
CA ASN A 541 -9.74 -6.73 4.50
C ASN A 541 -10.10 -7.74 3.40
N ALA A 542 -9.52 -7.61 2.21
CA ALA A 542 -9.75 -8.56 1.12
C ALA A 542 -9.14 -9.94 1.44
N LYS A 543 -9.84 -11.01 1.06
CA LYS A 543 -9.42 -12.43 1.27
C LYS A 543 -8.04 -12.78 0.69
N HIS A 544 -7.48 -11.96 -0.21
CA HIS A 544 -6.13 -12.11 -0.78
C HIS A 544 -5.29 -10.88 -0.38
N LYS A 545 -4.54 -11.00 0.70
CA LYS A 545 -3.60 -9.96 1.16
C LYS A 545 -2.50 -9.78 0.11
N ALA A 546 -2.50 -8.66 -0.59
CA ALA A 546 -1.33 -8.23 -1.35
C ALA A 546 -0.25 -7.81 -0.34
N ALA A 547 0.88 -8.50 -0.34
CA ALA A 547 2.03 -8.16 0.50
C ALA A 547 2.79 -6.96 -0.12
N VAL A 548 2.13 -5.79 -0.20
CA VAL A 548 2.73 -4.56 -0.72
C VAL A 548 3.08 -3.65 0.45
N HIS A 549 4.29 -3.08 0.40
CA HIS A 549 4.73 -2.08 1.36
C HIS A 549 4.49 -0.69 0.80
N VAL A 550 3.84 0.16 1.59
CA VAL A 550 3.46 1.51 1.19
C VAL A 550 4.03 2.57 2.12
N VAL A 551 3.95 3.81 1.65
CA VAL A 551 4.22 5.05 2.38
C VAL A 551 3.05 6.01 2.17
N VAL A 552 2.84 6.94 3.10
CA VAL A 552 1.95 8.09 2.90
C VAL A 552 2.80 9.34 2.93
N ILE A 553 2.73 10.17 1.91
CA ILE A 553 3.58 11.37 1.79
C ILE A 553 2.72 12.59 1.55
N GLY A 554 2.83 13.56 2.43
CA GLY A 554 2.21 14.87 2.32
C GLY A 554 3.19 15.91 1.76
N LEU A 555 2.77 16.63 0.72
CA LEU A 555 3.54 17.70 0.07
C LEU A 555 2.88 19.06 0.25
N ALA A 556 3.70 20.09 0.41
CA ALA A 556 3.28 21.50 0.41
C ALA A 556 4.31 22.37 -0.33
N ALA A 557 3.85 23.49 -0.90
CA ALA A 557 4.75 24.49 -1.44
C ALA A 557 5.40 25.29 -0.29
N GLU A 558 6.68 25.68 -0.46
CA GLU A 558 7.29 26.67 0.44
C GLU A 558 6.55 28.00 0.28
N PRO A 559 6.30 28.74 1.38
CA PRO A 559 5.73 30.07 1.29
C PRO A 559 6.59 30.94 0.38
N CYS A 560 6.00 31.55 -0.65
CA CYS A 560 6.70 32.57 -1.42
C CYS A 560 7.11 33.69 -0.46
N GLN A 561 8.41 33.95 -0.33
CA GLN A 561 8.88 35.23 0.22
C GLN A 561 8.48 36.31 -0.79
N GLU A 562 7.26 36.80 -0.69
CA GLU A 562 6.91 38.06 -1.36
C GLU A 562 7.78 39.13 -0.67
N SER A 563 8.70 39.72 -1.43
CA SER A 563 9.23 41.01 -1.11
C SER A 563 8.02 41.93 -0.84
N ALA A 564 7.89 42.42 0.39
CA ALA A 564 6.82 43.33 0.79
C ALA A 564 6.64 44.38 -0.31
N PRO A 565 5.47 44.57 -0.92
CA PRO A 565 5.25 45.68 -1.79
C PRO A 565 5.34 46.93 -0.92
N ASP A 566 6.24 47.80 -1.35
CA ASP A 566 6.47 49.14 -0.81
C ASP A 566 5.11 49.79 -0.51
N GLY A 567 4.82 49.99 0.77
CA GLY A 567 3.96 51.06 1.30
C GLY A 567 2.50 51.14 0.80
N SER A 568 1.74 50.07 0.56
CA SER A 568 0.28 50.17 0.48
C SER A 568 -0.38 49.57 1.73
N GLN A 569 -0.65 50.43 2.70
CA GLN A 569 -1.63 50.21 3.75
C GLN A 569 -2.93 49.72 3.12
N SER A 570 -3.37 48.50 3.44
CA SER A 570 -4.73 48.06 3.22
C SER A 570 -5.60 48.79 4.26
N VAL A 571 -6.21 49.87 3.79
CA VAL A 571 -7.22 50.63 4.52
C VAL A 571 -8.49 49.80 4.57
N PHE A 572 -8.74 49.08 5.64
CA PHE A 572 -10.05 48.88 6.22
C PHE A 572 -9.95 49.33 7.69
N ASP A 573 -10.02 50.66 7.82
CA ASP A 573 -10.24 51.34 9.09
C ASP A 573 -11.76 51.23 9.40
N PHE A 574 -12.12 50.31 10.30
CA PHE A 574 -13.38 50.41 11.02
C PHE A 574 -13.05 50.98 12.39
N GLY A 575 -13.55 52.23 12.57
CA GLY A 575 -13.30 53.11 13.68
C GLY A 575 -13.21 52.48 15.04
N ALA A 576 -12.44 53.13 15.89
CA ALA A 576 -12.22 52.89 17.28
C ALA A 576 -13.50 52.50 18.05
N ASP A 577 -13.56 51.28 18.53
CA ASP A 577 -14.29 50.66 19.62
C ASP A 577 -14.82 49.26 19.30
N GLY A 578 -14.04 48.47 18.60
CA GLY A 578 -14.31 47.05 18.41
C GLY A 578 -13.11 46.35 17.80
N GLY A 579 -12.17 45.95 18.62
CA GLY A 579 -10.99 45.23 18.15
C GLY A 579 -11.31 44.01 17.33
N ASN A 580 -11.39 44.11 16.01
CA ASN A 580 -11.25 43.02 15.07
C ASN A 580 -9.79 42.57 15.10
N HIS A 581 -9.43 41.76 16.10
CA HIS A 581 -8.27 40.92 15.96
C HIS A 581 -8.65 39.85 14.93
N GLU A 582 -8.41 40.13 13.67
CA GLU A 582 -8.18 39.07 12.67
C GLU A 582 -7.24 38.07 13.34
N LEU A 583 -7.65 36.82 13.38
CA LEU A 583 -6.71 35.75 13.71
C LEU A 583 -5.69 35.73 12.56
N ASP A 584 -4.58 36.44 12.78
CA ASP A 584 -3.47 36.48 11.84
C ASP A 584 -2.79 35.11 11.82
N PHE A 585 -3.32 34.24 10.99
CA PHE A 585 -2.68 32.95 10.69
C PHE A 585 -1.43 33.10 9.81
N SER A 586 -1.08 34.30 9.37
CA SER A 586 0.09 34.59 8.52
C SER A 586 1.40 34.64 9.29
N ALA A 587 1.35 34.85 10.61
CA ALA A 587 2.53 34.92 11.50
C ALA A 587 2.84 33.59 12.24
N ALA A 588 2.12 32.52 11.94
CA ALA A 588 2.46 31.23 12.51
C ALA A 588 3.83 30.78 11.99
N LYS A 589 4.79 30.57 12.90
CA LYS A 589 6.04 29.86 12.58
C LYS A 589 5.70 28.63 11.76
N PRO A 590 6.46 28.32 10.68
CA PRO A 590 6.18 27.14 9.87
C PRO A 590 6.04 25.94 10.80
N SER A 591 4.90 25.24 10.68
CA SER A 591 4.61 24.09 11.51
C SER A 591 5.72 23.05 11.29
N PRO A 592 6.26 22.43 12.34
CA PRO A 592 7.30 21.43 12.20
C PRO A 592 6.81 20.29 11.30
N ARG A 593 7.69 19.81 10.42
CA ARG A 593 7.39 18.68 9.55
C ARG A 593 7.29 17.41 10.39
N ARG A 594 6.29 16.57 10.14
CA ARG A 594 5.99 15.41 10.99
C ARG A 594 6.35 14.12 10.29
N LEU A 595 7.29 13.36 10.87
CA LEU A 595 7.66 12.03 10.40
C LEU A 595 7.09 10.97 11.34
N PHE A 596 6.23 10.11 10.80
CA PHE A 596 5.59 9.02 11.52
C PHE A 596 6.37 7.73 11.29
N ARG A 597 6.91 7.15 12.37
CA ARG A 597 7.68 5.91 12.35
C ARG A 597 6.86 4.78 12.96
N PRO A 598 6.85 3.57 12.36
CA PRO A 598 6.16 2.44 12.95
C PRO A 598 6.84 2.01 14.25
N SER A 599 6.05 1.71 15.29
CA SER A 599 6.48 1.05 16.53
C SER A 599 5.71 -0.24 16.76
N GLU A 600 6.02 -0.99 17.82
CA GLU A 600 5.36 -2.28 18.10
C GLU A 600 3.86 -2.15 18.37
N GLN A 601 3.40 -1.00 18.86
CA GLN A 601 2.00 -0.79 19.27
C GLN A 601 1.29 0.32 18.48
N ASP A 602 2.04 1.33 17.97
CA ASP A 602 1.45 2.50 17.31
C ASP A 602 2.54 3.26 16.49
N TRP A 603 2.27 4.51 16.13
CA TRP A 603 3.17 5.39 15.41
C TRP A 603 3.86 6.39 16.35
N VAL A 604 5.19 6.46 16.26
CA VAL A 604 5.97 7.49 16.94
C VAL A 604 6.12 8.69 16.00
N VAL A 605 5.73 9.87 16.47
CA VAL A 605 5.86 11.12 15.70
C VAL A 605 7.20 11.77 16.03
N GLN A 606 8.00 12.01 15.01
CA GLN A 606 9.20 12.82 15.09
C GLN A 606 8.99 14.15 14.38
N GLU A 607 9.18 15.26 15.08
CA GLU A 607 9.27 16.57 14.45
C GLU A 607 10.65 16.75 13.82
N ALA A 608 10.67 17.28 12.60
CA ALA A 608 11.89 17.51 11.84
C ALA A 608 11.88 18.89 11.16
N CYS A 609 13.03 19.51 11.04
CA CYS A 609 13.18 20.74 10.25
C CYS A 609 12.97 20.47 8.76
N ASN A 610 13.37 19.28 8.30
CA ASN A 610 13.15 18.81 6.94
C ASN A 610 13.03 17.29 6.91
N ILE A 611 12.23 16.77 5.98
CA ILE A 611 12.09 15.34 5.70
C ILE A 611 12.70 15.08 4.33
N SER A 612 13.71 14.22 4.30
CA SER A 612 14.38 13.82 3.06
C SER A 612 13.49 12.90 2.20
N PRO A 613 13.81 12.72 0.91
CA PRO A 613 13.04 11.83 0.03
C PRO A 613 13.17 10.33 0.42
N TYR A 614 14.08 9.98 1.32
CA TYR A 614 14.19 8.65 1.93
C TYR A 614 13.30 8.49 3.18
N LEU A 615 12.47 9.48 3.50
CA LEU A 615 11.60 9.56 4.68
C LEU A 615 12.38 9.41 5.99
N ILE A 616 13.47 10.14 6.09
CA ILE A 616 14.23 10.36 7.32
C ILE A 616 14.40 11.87 7.54
N ALA A 617 14.62 12.29 8.79
CA ALA A 617 14.99 13.68 9.07
C ALA A 617 16.34 13.99 8.40
N GLY A 618 16.47 15.13 7.72
CA GLY A 618 17.71 15.51 7.04
C GLY A 618 17.47 16.35 5.78
N SER A 619 18.53 16.58 5.00
CA SER A 619 18.48 17.40 3.78
C SER A 619 17.67 16.78 2.65
N ASN A 620 17.27 17.57 1.65
CA ASN A 620 16.58 17.12 0.44
C ASN A 620 17.51 16.36 -0.53
N LEU A 621 18.55 15.72 0.00
CA LEU A 621 19.50 14.97 -0.78
C LEU A 621 18.86 13.76 -1.46
N ALA A 622 19.12 13.61 -2.75
CA ALA A 622 18.78 12.42 -3.53
C ALA A 622 20.07 11.87 -4.17
N VAL A 623 20.51 10.70 -3.72
CA VAL A 623 21.74 10.06 -4.19
C VAL A 623 21.52 9.53 -5.62
N GLU A 624 22.41 9.90 -6.55
CA GLU A 624 22.40 9.42 -7.92
C GLU A 624 23.37 8.26 -8.13
N SER A 625 22.97 7.29 -8.96
CA SER A 625 23.88 6.20 -9.36
C SER A 625 25.09 6.71 -10.15
N ARG A 626 26.26 6.12 -9.87
CA ARG A 626 27.56 6.48 -10.44
C ARG A 626 28.24 5.25 -11.04
N GLU A 627 28.96 5.45 -12.13
CA GLU A 627 29.75 4.38 -12.76
C GLU A 627 31.06 4.10 -12.01
N THR A 628 31.60 5.09 -11.29
CA THR A 628 32.86 4.99 -10.56
C THR A 628 32.68 5.35 -9.08
N PRO A 629 33.43 4.70 -8.16
CA PRO A 629 33.39 5.01 -6.73
C PRO A 629 33.81 6.46 -6.44
N LEU A 630 33.24 7.05 -5.38
CA LEU A 630 33.65 8.36 -4.83
C LEU A 630 35.04 8.32 -4.18
N GLY A 631 35.47 7.15 -3.70
CA GLY A 631 36.76 6.94 -3.06
C GLY A 631 37.78 6.27 -4.00
N LYS A 632 39.05 6.28 -3.60
CA LYS A 632 40.11 5.52 -4.26
C LYS A 632 40.09 4.07 -3.76
N VAL A 633 39.14 3.30 -4.25
CA VAL A 633 38.88 1.90 -3.87
C VAL A 633 38.77 1.02 -5.10
N SER A 634 38.85 -0.29 -4.91
CA SER A 634 38.73 -1.27 -5.99
C SER A 634 37.37 -1.17 -6.69
N PRO A 635 37.27 -1.24 -8.03
CA PRO A 635 35.99 -1.15 -8.72
C PRO A 635 35.14 -2.39 -8.45
N MET A 636 33.84 -2.18 -8.25
CA MET A 636 32.85 -3.26 -8.14
C MET A 636 32.28 -3.59 -9.52
N VAL A 637 32.22 -4.88 -9.88
CA VAL A 637 31.65 -5.37 -11.13
C VAL A 637 30.57 -6.42 -10.87
N TYR A 638 29.66 -6.60 -11.82
CA TYR A 638 28.66 -7.68 -11.75
C TYR A 638 29.33 -9.04 -11.97
N GLY A 639 28.77 -10.08 -11.35
CA GLY A 639 29.08 -11.46 -11.69
C GLY A 639 28.60 -11.83 -13.10
N ASN A 640 28.83 -13.05 -13.49
CA ASN A 640 28.65 -13.54 -14.85
C ASN A 640 27.19 -13.88 -15.16
N LYS A 641 26.64 -13.35 -16.24
CA LYS A 641 25.34 -13.73 -16.77
C LYS A 641 25.48 -14.85 -17.78
N PRO A 642 24.90 -16.05 -17.54
CA PRO A 642 25.13 -17.20 -18.43
C PRO A 642 24.55 -17.01 -19.82
N VAL A 643 23.27 -16.63 -19.95
CA VAL A 643 22.50 -16.57 -21.22
C VAL A 643 22.70 -17.86 -22.03
N ASP A 644 22.53 -19.01 -21.37
CA ASP A 644 22.86 -20.34 -21.87
C ASP A 644 21.66 -21.29 -21.99
N GLY A 645 20.46 -20.84 -21.65
CA GLY A 645 19.27 -21.68 -21.56
C GLY A 645 19.35 -22.76 -20.47
N GLY A 646 20.32 -22.64 -19.55
CA GLY A 646 20.57 -23.60 -18.48
C GLY A 646 21.48 -24.78 -18.88
N HIS A 647 22.04 -24.79 -20.10
CA HIS A 647 22.77 -25.94 -20.62
C HIS A 647 24.25 -26.00 -20.23
N LEU A 648 24.88 -24.88 -19.83
CA LEU A 648 26.22 -24.87 -19.23
C LEU A 648 26.21 -24.97 -17.70
N ILE A 649 25.04 -24.90 -17.09
CA ILE A 649 24.85 -25.08 -15.63
C ILE A 649 24.59 -26.55 -15.34
N LEU A 650 25.18 -27.07 -14.25
CA LEU A 650 25.09 -28.45 -13.84
C LEU A 650 24.61 -28.54 -12.37
N SER A 651 23.72 -29.46 -12.11
CA SER A 651 23.45 -29.98 -10.77
C SER A 651 24.60 -30.90 -10.32
N SER A 652 24.68 -31.24 -9.04
CA SER A 652 25.68 -32.19 -8.53
C SER A 652 25.58 -33.55 -9.23
N ALA A 653 24.36 -34.06 -9.48
CA ALA A 653 24.14 -35.32 -10.21
C ALA A 653 24.58 -35.24 -11.68
N GLU A 654 24.31 -34.12 -12.38
CA GLU A 654 24.77 -33.94 -13.77
C GLU A 654 26.29 -33.83 -13.86
N LYS A 655 26.92 -33.16 -12.87
CA LYS A 655 28.38 -33.08 -12.77
C LYS A 655 28.98 -34.49 -12.64
N GLU A 656 28.48 -35.28 -11.70
CA GLU A 656 28.98 -36.67 -11.46
C GLU A 656 28.78 -37.54 -12.70
N ALA A 657 27.62 -37.47 -13.33
CA ALA A 657 27.33 -38.20 -14.57
C ALA A 657 28.27 -37.80 -15.71
N LEU A 658 28.52 -36.49 -15.87
CA LEU A 658 29.45 -36.00 -16.90
C LEU A 658 30.88 -36.44 -16.64
N ILE A 659 31.37 -36.35 -15.40
CA ILE A 659 32.75 -36.83 -15.05
C ILE A 659 32.87 -38.33 -15.21
N ALA A 660 31.83 -39.12 -14.90
CA ALA A 660 31.83 -40.56 -15.10
C ALA A 660 31.95 -40.93 -16.60
N ALA A 661 31.26 -40.19 -17.47
CA ALA A 661 31.29 -40.41 -18.91
C ALA A 661 32.53 -39.81 -19.59
N GLU A 662 32.95 -38.63 -19.14
CA GLU A 662 34.06 -37.85 -19.70
C GLU A 662 34.99 -37.37 -18.60
N PRO A 663 35.89 -38.22 -18.02
CA PRO A 663 36.69 -37.87 -16.84
C PRO A 663 37.57 -36.65 -17.03
N GLN A 664 38.07 -36.40 -18.22
CA GLN A 664 38.89 -35.22 -18.55
C GLN A 664 38.12 -33.90 -18.52
N ALA A 665 36.77 -33.94 -18.54
CA ALA A 665 35.90 -32.77 -18.41
C ALA A 665 35.99 -32.10 -17.01
N ALA A 666 36.48 -32.84 -16.00
CA ALA A 666 36.60 -32.35 -14.63
C ALA A 666 37.38 -31.01 -14.54
N LYS A 667 38.38 -30.79 -15.39
CA LYS A 667 39.18 -29.55 -15.42
C LYS A 667 38.39 -28.29 -15.80
N TRP A 668 37.26 -28.44 -16.47
CA TRP A 668 36.40 -27.32 -16.91
C TRP A 668 35.17 -27.12 -15.99
N ILE A 669 34.97 -27.99 -15.02
CA ILE A 669 33.84 -27.90 -14.11
C ILE A 669 34.24 -27.05 -12.92
N LYS A 670 33.59 -25.86 -12.77
CA LYS A 670 33.81 -24.97 -11.62
C LYS A 670 32.54 -24.84 -10.78
N LYS A 671 32.71 -24.53 -9.50
CA LYS A 671 31.59 -24.21 -8.60
C LYS A 671 30.92 -22.91 -9.07
N LEU A 672 29.59 -22.91 -9.13
CA LEU A 672 28.80 -21.74 -9.54
C LEU A 672 27.98 -21.19 -8.37
N LEU A 673 28.16 -19.93 -8.00
CA LEU A 673 27.44 -19.31 -6.91
C LEU A 673 26.55 -18.15 -7.39
N GLY A 674 25.24 -18.28 -7.15
CA GLY A 674 24.31 -17.14 -7.05
C GLY A 674 24.16 -16.73 -5.58
N SER A 675 23.28 -15.77 -5.28
CA SER A 675 23.05 -15.32 -3.89
C SER A 675 22.51 -16.45 -3.00
N ASP A 676 21.65 -17.30 -3.52
CA ASP A 676 21.05 -18.41 -2.77
C ASP A 676 22.10 -19.50 -2.42
N GLU A 677 22.91 -19.90 -3.42
CA GLU A 677 23.98 -20.87 -3.21
C GLU A 677 25.02 -20.34 -2.20
N PHE A 678 25.36 -19.07 -2.31
CA PHE A 678 26.32 -18.41 -1.43
C PHE A 678 25.83 -18.33 0.02
N LEU A 679 24.57 -17.90 0.23
CA LEU A 679 24.03 -17.70 1.56
C LEU A 679 23.62 -18.99 2.26
N ASN A 680 23.06 -19.94 1.52
CA ASN A 680 22.49 -21.18 2.06
C ASN A 680 23.38 -22.43 1.84
N GLY A 681 24.59 -22.27 1.28
CA GLY A 681 25.52 -23.37 1.08
C GLY A 681 25.09 -24.41 0.06
N LYS A 682 24.17 -24.07 -0.85
CA LYS A 682 23.71 -24.98 -1.91
C LYS A 682 24.81 -25.23 -2.94
N GLU A 683 24.81 -26.41 -3.51
CA GLU A 683 25.77 -26.78 -4.55
C GLU A 683 25.17 -26.60 -5.93
N ARG A 684 25.93 -25.91 -6.78
CA ARG A 684 25.66 -25.76 -8.22
C ARG A 684 27.00 -25.61 -8.95
N TRP A 685 27.07 -26.10 -10.17
CA TRP A 685 28.30 -26.20 -10.95
C TRP A 685 28.07 -25.60 -12.34
N CYS A 686 29.16 -25.28 -13.04
CA CYS A 686 29.08 -24.88 -14.44
C CYS A 686 30.27 -25.40 -15.24
N LEU A 687 30.05 -25.54 -16.53
CA LEU A 687 31.12 -25.71 -17.50
C LEU A 687 31.73 -24.35 -17.82
N TRP A 688 32.98 -24.13 -17.42
CA TRP A 688 33.74 -22.91 -17.67
C TRP A 688 34.78 -23.17 -18.76
N LEU A 689 34.41 -22.91 -20.03
CA LEU A 689 35.13 -23.30 -21.23
C LEU A 689 35.86 -22.13 -21.88
N VAL A 690 36.23 -21.11 -21.08
CA VAL A 690 36.81 -19.86 -21.60
C VAL A 690 38.21 -20.06 -22.18
N ASP A 691 38.98 -20.96 -21.60
CA ASP A 691 40.38 -21.19 -21.93
C ASP A 691 40.57 -22.25 -23.04
N LEU A 692 39.48 -22.72 -23.66
CA LEU A 692 39.58 -23.65 -24.82
C LEU A 692 40.25 -22.98 -26.02
N SER A 693 41.31 -23.58 -26.54
CA SER A 693 41.88 -23.21 -27.81
C SER A 693 40.89 -23.53 -28.97
N LYS A 694 41.10 -22.88 -30.11
CA LYS A 694 40.27 -23.14 -31.29
C LYS A 694 40.35 -24.62 -31.74
N ASP A 695 41.51 -25.24 -31.58
CA ASP A 695 41.73 -26.64 -31.96
C ASP A 695 41.05 -27.60 -30.99
N GLU A 696 41.08 -27.31 -29.69
CA GLU A 696 40.31 -28.08 -28.68
C GLU A 696 38.81 -27.95 -28.92
N LEU A 697 38.34 -26.74 -29.20
CA LEU A 697 36.91 -26.52 -29.48
C LEU A 697 36.45 -27.26 -30.76
N ALA A 698 37.25 -27.29 -31.78
CA ALA A 698 36.96 -28.02 -33.03
C ALA A 698 36.93 -29.55 -32.82
N ASN A 699 37.76 -30.06 -31.92
CA ASN A 699 37.85 -31.49 -31.61
C ASN A 699 36.90 -31.98 -30.51
N LEU A 700 36.16 -31.05 -29.84
CA LEU A 700 35.22 -31.40 -28.78
C LEU A 700 34.19 -32.46 -29.20
N PRO A 701 33.59 -32.46 -30.39
CA PRO A 701 32.63 -33.48 -30.77
C PRO A 701 33.19 -34.92 -30.72
N GLN A 702 34.49 -35.10 -30.97
CA GLN A 702 35.16 -36.39 -30.92
C GLN A 702 35.68 -36.73 -29.52
N THR A 703 36.18 -35.77 -28.78
CA THR A 703 36.82 -35.96 -27.49
C THR A 703 35.85 -35.89 -26.32
N HIS A 704 34.84 -35.03 -26.38
CA HIS A 704 33.85 -34.73 -25.31
C HIS A 704 32.47 -34.50 -25.92
N PRO A 705 31.81 -35.56 -26.42
CA PRO A 705 30.54 -35.45 -27.17
C PRO A 705 29.42 -34.88 -26.32
N GLN A 706 29.36 -35.14 -24.99
CA GLN A 706 28.33 -34.60 -24.12
C GLN A 706 28.49 -33.07 -23.90
N ILE A 707 29.74 -32.58 -23.77
CA ILE A 707 30.00 -31.15 -23.68
C ILE A 707 29.63 -30.49 -25.02
N SER A 708 29.98 -31.09 -26.14
CA SER A 708 29.64 -30.59 -27.47
C SER A 708 28.12 -30.50 -27.68
N GLU A 709 27.37 -31.53 -27.25
CA GLU A 709 25.90 -31.51 -27.31
C GLU A 709 25.31 -30.35 -26.46
N ARG A 710 25.84 -30.09 -25.28
CA ARG A 710 25.40 -28.98 -24.42
C ARG A 710 25.68 -27.64 -25.08
N ILE A 711 26.83 -27.46 -25.74
CA ILE A 711 27.18 -26.23 -26.50
C ILE A 711 26.17 -25.98 -27.62
N GLU A 712 25.80 -27.02 -28.39
CA GLU A 712 24.82 -26.89 -29.47
C GLU A 712 23.42 -26.54 -28.95
N LYS A 713 23.02 -27.08 -27.78
CA LYS A 713 21.77 -26.67 -27.10
C LYS A 713 21.81 -25.20 -26.69
N VAL A 714 22.96 -24.68 -26.22
CA VAL A 714 23.15 -23.25 -25.94
C VAL A 714 23.00 -22.42 -27.19
N ARG A 715 23.65 -22.84 -28.29
CA ARG A 715 23.57 -22.16 -29.62
C ARG A 715 22.12 -22.05 -30.07
N ALA A 716 21.38 -23.16 -30.02
CA ALA A 716 19.97 -23.21 -30.40
C ALA A 716 19.10 -22.31 -29.51
N ALA A 717 19.31 -22.33 -28.19
CA ALA A 717 18.58 -21.49 -27.25
C ALA A 717 18.82 -19.98 -27.49
N ARG A 718 20.07 -19.59 -27.78
CA ARG A 718 20.42 -18.19 -28.09
C ARG A 718 19.81 -17.72 -29.41
N LEU A 719 19.84 -18.55 -30.47
CA LEU A 719 19.23 -18.22 -31.76
C LEU A 719 17.71 -18.06 -31.68
N LYS A 720 17.05 -18.80 -30.79
CA LYS A 720 15.60 -18.72 -30.56
C LYS A 720 15.19 -17.51 -29.71
N SER A 721 16.13 -16.82 -29.08
CA SER A 721 15.83 -15.67 -28.20
C SER A 721 15.27 -14.49 -29.01
N PRO A 722 14.29 -13.73 -28.50
CA PRO A 722 13.85 -12.46 -29.11
C PRO A 722 14.92 -11.35 -28.99
N ASP A 723 15.89 -11.48 -28.09
CA ASP A 723 16.97 -10.51 -27.88
C ASP A 723 18.09 -10.71 -28.93
N LYS A 724 18.24 -9.70 -29.78
CA LYS A 724 19.31 -9.67 -30.80
C LYS A 724 20.72 -9.75 -30.18
N GLY A 725 20.90 -9.26 -28.97
CA GLY A 725 22.16 -9.38 -28.22
C GLY A 725 22.46 -10.85 -27.89
N ALA A 726 21.46 -11.58 -27.42
CA ALA A 726 21.57 -13.00 -27.14
C ALA A 726 21.83 -13.82 -28.42
N GLN A 727 21.17 -13.49 -29.53
CA GLN A 727 21.40 -14.14 -30.82
C GLN A 727 22.86 -14.03 -31.28
N LYS A 728 23.50 -12.87 -31.14
CA LYS A 728 24.93 -12.67 -31.46
C LYS A 728 25.88 -13.55 -30.64
N LEU A 729 25.47 -13.86 -29.39
CA LEU A 729 26.25 -14.75 -28.51
C LEU A 729 26.25 -16.23 -28.98
N ALA A 730 25.42 -16.60 -29.96
CA ALA A 730 25.41 -17.96 -30.51
C ALA A 730 26.74 -18.34 -31.19
N GLU A 731 27.54 -17.36 -31.66
CA GLU A 731 28.85 -17.55 -32.21
C GLU A 731 29.88 -18.09 -31.19
N ARG A 732 29.67 -17.78 -29.90
CA ARG A 732 30.49 -18.27 -28.78
C ARG A 732 29.65 -19.04 -27.78
N ALA A 733 28.93 -20.02 -28.25
CA ALA A 733 28.00 -20.80 -27.44
C ALA A 733 28.65 -21.58 -26.28
N HIS A 734 29.95 -21.82 -26.30
CA HIS A 734 30.75 -22.45 -25.26
C HIS A 734 31.02 -21.52 -24.03
N GLN A 735 30.72 -20.22 -24.13
CA GLN A 735 31.04 -19.23 -23.10
C GLN A 735 29.77 -18.57 -22.53
N PHE A 736 29.85 -18.10 -21.30
CA PHE A 736 28.85 -17.19 -20.72
C PHE A 736 28.86 -15.84 -21.44
N ARG A 737 27.84 -15.03 -21.24
CA ARG A 737 27.82 -13.66 -21.78
C ARG A 737 28.98 -12.84 -21.20
N ASP A 738 29.12 -12.85 -19.89
CA ASP A 738 30.16 -12.15 -19.15
C ASP A 738 31.20 -13.18 -18.67
N LEU A 739 32.50 -12.78 -18.64
CA LEU A 739 33.62 -13.69 -18.44
C LEU A 739 34.56 -13.18 -17.33
N HIS A 740 33.97 -12.75 -16.21
CA HIS A 740 34.72 -12.23 -15.07
C HIS A 740 35.16 -13.40 -14.18
N ASN A 741 36.46 -13.63 -14.05
CA ASN A 741 37.03 -14.64 -13.18
C ASN A 741 38.38 -14.19 -12.60
N PRO A 742 38.38 -13.17 -11.71
CA PRO A 742 39.63 -12.68 -11.11
C PRO A 742 40.26 -13.72 -10.18
N GLU A 743 41.60 -13.66 -9.98
CA GLU A 743 42.32 -14.56 -9.10
C GLU A 743 41.84 -14.51 -7.65
N SER A 744 41.49 -13.31 -7.20
CA SER A 744 40.91 -13.05 -5.87
C SER A 744 39.84 -11.96 -5.95
N TYR A 745 38.75 -12.10 -5.19
CA TYR A 745 37.70 -11.08 -5.14
C TYR A 745 36.86 -11.18 -3.86
N ILE A 746 36.25 -10.07 -3.46
CA ILE A 746 35.20 -10.04 -2.46
C ILE A 746 33.86 -10.26 -3.17
N LEU A 747 33.11 -11.29 -2.80
CA LEU A 747 31.74 -11.51 -3.26
C LEU A 747 30.75 -10.75 -2.39
N VAL A 748 29.85 -9.98 -3.03
CA VAL A 748 28.76 -9.23 -2.40
C VAL A 748 27.44 -9.71 -2.98
N PRO A 749 26.53 -10.33 -2.18
CA PRO A 749 25.24 -10.79 -2.69
C PRO A 749 24.33 -9.59 -3.00
N ARG A 750 23.66 -9.64 -4.16
CA ARG A 750 22.73 -8.59 -4.56
C ARG A 750 21.46 -8.56 -3.69
N VAL A 751 21.01 -9.71 -3.23
CA VAL A 751 19.80 -9.81 -2.40
C VAL A 751 20.17 -10.27 -1.01
N SER A 752 19.76 -9.52 -0.01
CA SER A 752 19.92 -9.85 1.40
C SER A 752 18.63 -9.53 2.18
N SER A 753 18.26 -10.43 3.11
CA SER A 753 17.06 -10.23 3.93
C SER A 753 17.11 -8.91 4.71
N GLU A 754 15.99 -8.20 4.79
CA GLU A 754 15.84 -6.97 5.57
C GLU A 754 16.11 -7.18 7.07
N ARG A 755 15.92 -8.42 7.58
CA ARG A 755 16.17 -8.78 8.97
C ARG A 755 17.66 -8.80 9.34
N ARG A 756 18.55 -8.95 8.35
CA ARG A 756 20.00 -9.03 8.62
C ARG A 756 20.56 -7.67 8.96
N GLN A 757 21.31 -7.61 10.06
CA GLN A 757 22.03 -6.41 10.47
C GLN A 757 23.22 -6.10 9.57
N TYR A 758 23.88 -7.14 9.03
CA TYR A 758 25.01 -7.03 8.11
C TYR A 758 24.76 -7.87 6.86
N VAL A 759 25.16 -7.37 5.70
CA VAL A 759 25.15 -8.13 4.46
C VAL A 759 26.34 -9.10 4.49
N PRO A 760 26.13 -10.43 4.44
CA PRO A 760 27.25 -11.39 4.43
C PRO A 760 28.08 -11.24 3.15
N MET A 761 29.39 -11.10 3.27
CA MET A 761 30.32 -11.03 2.15
C MET A 761 31.46 -12.03 2.40
N ALA A 762 32.20 -12.47 1.36
CA ALA A 762 33.31 -13.39 1.52
C ALA A 762 34.39 -13.17 0.47
N PHE A 763 35.63 -13.54 0.81
CA PHE A 763 36.72 -13.69 -0.17
C PHE A 763 36.56 -15.01 -0.92
N LEU A 764 36.70 -14.97 -2.23
CA LEU A 764 36.70 -16.11 -3.12
C LEU A 764 37.86 -15.98 -4.13
N ASN A 765 38.17 -17.10 -4.81
CA ASN A 765 39.21 -17.17 -5.81
C ASN A 765 38.67 -17.62 -7.19
N ALA A 766 39.55 -17.76 -8.17
CA ALA A 766 39.21 -18.16 -9.54
C ALA A 766 38.62 -19.57 -9.67
N ASP A 767 38.61 -20.40 -8.63
CA ASP A 767 37.97 -21.73 -8.67
C ASP A 767 36.45 -21.66 -8.60
N VAL A 768 35.93 -20.49 -8.23
CA VAL A 768 34.50 -20.24 -8.09
C VAL A 768 34.02 -19.19 -9.07
N ILE A 769 33.04 -19.56 -9.89
CA ILE A 769 32.37 -18.63 -10.79
C ILE A 769 31.14 -18.10 -10.08
N THR A 770 30.95 -16.78 -10.10
CA THR A 770 29.75 -16.15 -9.55
C THR A 770 28.82 -15.60 -10.61
N THR A 771 27.49 -15.74 -10.39
CA THR A 771 26.48 -15.25 -11.35
C THR A 771 26.20 -13.75 -11.13
N ASP A 772 25.48 -13.10 -12.06
CA ASP A 772 24.97 -11.73 -11.97
C ASP A 772 23.98 -11.47 -10.82
N ARG A 773 23.65 -12.51 -10.04
CA ARG A 773 22.94 -12.40 -8.77
C ARG A 773 23.81 -11.93 -7.62
N ASN A 774 25.12 -11.85 -7.85
CA ASN A 774 26.11 -11.29 -6.95
C ASN A 774 26.91 -10.20 -7.67
N GLN A 775 27.68 -9.45 -6.88
CA GLN A 775 28.69 -8.52 -7.36
C GLN A 775 30.06 -8.94 -6.84
N MET A 776 31.09 -8.51 -7.50
CA MET A 776 32.48 -8.84 -7.18
C MET A 776 33.29 -7.55 -7.04
N ILE A 777 34.23 -7.54 -6.10
CA ILE A 777 35.29 -6.53 -6.01
C ILE A 777 36.60 -7.26 -6.31
N PRO A 778 37.09 -7.23 -7.57
CA PRO A 778 38.35 -7.85 -7.93
C PRO A 778 39.52 -7.28 -7.12
N ASN A 779 40.39 -8.16 -6.61
CA ASN A 779 41.54 -7.82 -5.79
C ASN A 779 41.20 -6.94 -4.55
N GLY A 780 39.95 -7.07 -4.03
CA GLY A 780 39.50 -6.34 -2.84
C GLY A 780 40.37 -6.67 -1.62
N THR A 781 40.65 -5.66 -0.82
CA THR A 781 41.51 -5.75 0.37
C THR A 781 40.72 -6.12 1.62
N PHE A 782 41.40 -6.57 2.68
CA PHE A 782 40.77 -6.76 4.00
C PHE A 782 40.28 -5.46 4.62
N TYR A 783 40.90 -4.34 4.28
CA TYR A 783 40.43 -3.03 4.68
C TYR A 783 39.06 -2.70 4.05
N GLU A 784 38.93 -2.86 2.73
CA GLU A 784 37.65 -2.66 2.04
C GLU A 784 36.58 -3.63 2.56
N PHE A 785 36.93 -4.89 2.77
CA PHE A 785 36.03 -5.87 3.38
C PHE A 785 35.57 -5.44 4.78
N GLY A 786 36.46 -4.89 5.61
CA GLY A 786 36.13 -4.38 6.94
C GLY A 786 35.12 -3.23 6.87
N ILE A 787 35.39 -2.21 6.05
CA ILE A 787 34.47 -1.07 5.87
C ILE A 787 33.08 -1.55 5.42
N LEU A 788 33.03 -2.46 4.42
CA LEU A 788 31.76 -2.95 3.87
C LEU A 788 30.95 -3.82 4.84
N ASN A 789 31.62 -4.49 5.78
CA ASN A 789 30.97 -5.30 6.81
C ASN A 789 30.64 -4.51 8.10
N SER A 790 30.90 -3.18 8.15
CA SER A 790 30.56 -2.32 9.28
C SER A 790 29.10 -1.81 9.21
N LEU A 791 28.56 -1.36 10.35
CA LEU A 791 27.26 -0.66 10.41
C LEU A 791 27.25 0.62 9.59
N MET A 792 28.38 1.35 9.52
CA MET A 792 28.47 2.57 8.73
C MET A 792 28.06 2.35 7.27
N HIS A 793 28.60 1.30 6.63
CA HIS A 793 28.23 0.95 5.26
C HIS A 793 26.83 0.30 5.16
N ASN A 794 26.47 -0.56 6.11
CA ASN A 794 25.18 -1.23 6.09
C ASN A 794 24.01 -0.26 6.34
N ASP A 795 24.17 0.77 7.16
CA ASP A 795 23.15 1.80 7.39
C ASP A 795 22.98 2.69 6.14
N TRP A 796 24.08 3.08 5.47
CA TRP A 796 24.03 3.73 4.15
C TRP A 796 23.26 2.86 3.13
N MET A 797 23.65 1.60 3.01
CA MET A 797 23.01 0.65 2.08
C MET A 797 21.51 0.53 2.35
N ARG A 798 21.06 0.42 3.60
CA ARG A 798 19.64 0.28 3.96
C ARG A 798 18.79 1.45 3.49
N VAL A 799 19.35 2.66 3.49
CA VAL A 799 18.63 3.88 3.12
C VAL A 799 18.65 4.09 1.61
N VAL A 800 19.81 3.99 0.96
CA VAL A 800 19.93 4.37 -0.45
C VAL A 800 19.55 3.27 -1.44
N THR A 801 19.60 1.99 -1.02
CA THR A 801 19.33 0.87 -1.93
C THR A 801 17.85 0.72 -2.27
N GLY A 802 17.56 0.13 -3.43
CA GLY A 802 16.21 -0.35 -3.74
C GLY A 802 15.91 -1.68 -3.03
N ARG A 803 14.64 -2.09 -3.05
CA ARG A 803 14.22 -3.37 -2.48
C ARG A 803 13.60 -4.29 -3.53
N LEU A 804 13.71 -5.58 -3.28
CA LEU A 804 12.99 -6.62 -4.01
C LEU A 804 11.99 -7.25 -3.03
N LYS A 805 10.72 -6.87 -3.11
CA LYS A 805 9.73 -7.04 -2.03
C LYS A 805 10.22 -6.30 -0.77
N SER A 806 10.47 -7.02 0.34
CA SER A 806 11.06 -6.45 1.55
C SER A 806 12.60 -6.49 1.58
N ASP A 807 13.24 -7.42 0.85
CA ASP A 807 14.68 -7.67 0.88
C ASP A 807 15.48 -6.56 0.20
N TYR A 808 16.66 -6.25 0.73
CA TYR A 808 17.59 -5.30 0.14
C TYR A 808 18.12 -5.80 -1.20
N ASN A 809 18.09 -4.93 -2.23
CA ASN A 809 18.69 -5.19 -3.54
C ASN A 809 19.95 -4.33 -3.71
N TYR A 810 21.09 -4.84 -3.26
CA TYR A 810 22.36 -4.14 -3.28
C TYR A 810 22.79 -3.77 -4.71
N SER A 811 23.03 -2.50 -4.95
CA SER A 811 23.49 -1.96 -6.24
C SER A 811 24.91 -1.41 -6.12
N GLY A 812 25.85 -1.89 -6.93
CA GLY A 812 27.21 -1.34 -6.98
C GLY A 812 27.23 0.12 -7.37
N THR A 813 26.44 0.50 -8.36
CA THR A 813 26.37 1.88 -8.87
C THR A 813 25.73 2.86 -7.89
N LEU A 814 24.79 2.40 -7.06
CA LEU A 814 24.04 3.27 -6.14
C LEU A 814 24.53 3.16 -4.70
N VAL A 815 24.99 1.97 -4.24
CA VAL A 815 25.42 1.78 -2.85
C VAL A 815 26.93 1.94 -2.72
N TYR A 816 27.69 1.12 -3.44
CA TYR A 816 29.15 1.07 -3.34
C TYR A 816 29.83 2.31 -3.90
N ASN A 817 29.47 2.71 -5.12
CA ASN A 817 30.12 3.83 -5.80
C ASN A 817 29.77 5.19 -5.23
N THR A 818 28.66 5.32 -4.48
CA THR A 818 28.21 6.56 -3.88
C THR A 818 28.58 6.67 -2.39
N PHE A 819 29.10 5.58 -1.81
CA PHE A 819 29.46 5.56 -0.39
C PHE A 819 30.63 6.53 -0.12
N PRO A 820 30.50 7.41 0.89
CA PRO A 820 31.60 8.31 1.29
C PRO A 820 32.67 7.54 2.07
N TRP A 821 33.65 6.98 1.36
CA TRP A 821 34.73 6.21 1.99
C TRP A 821 35.55 7.06 2.95
N PRO A 822 35.96 6.53 4.13
CA PRO A 822 36.76 7.28 5.07
C PRO A 822 38.20 7.45 4.58
N GLN A 823 38.82 8.58 4.94
CA GLN A 823 40.25 8.80 4.77
C GLN A 823 40.98 8.25 6.01
N ALA A 824 41.53 7.05 5.94
CA ALA A 824 42.21 6.39 7.03
C ALA A 824 43.73 6.44 6.87
N SER A 825 44.46 6.66 8.01
CA SER A 825 45.90 6.49 8.06
C SER A 825 46.32 5.04 7.84
N ALA A 826 47.59 4.78 7.57
CA ALA A 826 48.10 3.41 7.38
C ALA A 826 47.87 2.54 8.64
N ASP A 827 48.05 3.10 9.83
CA ASP A 827 47.81 2.42 11.10
C ASP A 827 46.34 2.05 11.27
N ALA A 828 45.44 3.00 11.01
CA ALA A 828 43.99 2.75 11.07
C ALA A 828 43.53 1.70 10.04
N GLN A 829 44.15 1.68 8.84
CA GLN A 829 43.88 0.65 7.83
C GLN A 829 44.34 -0.74 8.30
N ALA A 830 45.48 -0.80 9.00
CA ALA A 830 45.99 -2.04 9.58
C ALA A 830 45.08 -2.56 10.71
N ASP A 831 44.59 -1.68 11.59
CA ASP A 831 43.65 -2.03 12.65
C ASP A 831 42.33 -2.58 12.06
N ILE A 832 41.72 -1.91 11.09
CA ILE A 832 40.50 -2.38 10.41
C ILE A 832 40.75 -3.72 9.71
N THR A 833 41.92 -3.88 9.08
CA THR A 833 42.31 -5.15 8.43
C THR A 833 42.34 -6.31 9.44
N GLU A 834 42.90 -6.11 10.65
CA GLU A 834 42.93 -7.17 11.67
C GLU A 834 41.55 -7.47 12.24
N LEU A 835 40.71 -6.46 12.47
CA LEU A 835 39.32 -6.63 12.90
C LEU A 835 38.46 -7.36 11.83
N ALA A 836 38.69 -7.09 10.55
CA ALA A 836 38.09 -7.80 9.44
C ALA A 836 38.45 -9.29 9.43
N LYS A 837 39.73 -9.64 9.69
CA LYS A 837 40.17 -11.02 9.84
C LYS A 837 39.53 -11.71 11.05
N ASN A 838 39.28 -10.97 12.15
CA ASN A 838 38.59 -11.51 13.33
C ASN A 838 37.16 -11.93 13.01
N ILE A 839 36.43 -11.21 12.14
CA ILE A 839 35.14 -11.65 11.67
C ILE A 839 35.24 -13.00 10.93
N LEU A 840 36.24 -13.14 10.05
CA LEU A 840 36.45 -14.41 9.31
C LEU A 840 36.83 -15.57 10.28
N ARG A 841 37.67 -15.33 11.29
CA ARG A 841 38.00 -16.30 12.35
C ARG A 841 36.75 -16.70 13.14
N ALA A 842 35.89 -15.73 13.52
CA ALA A 842 34.64 -15.98 14.22
C ALA A 842 33.67 -16.82 13.38
N ARG A 843 33.58 -16.58 12.06
CA ARG A 843 32.79 -17.44 11.14
C ARG A 843 33.37 -18.87 11.08
N ALA A 844 34.66 -19.00 10.93
CA ALA A 844 35.35 -20.31 10.83
C ALA A 844 35.19 -21.15 12.12
N SER A 845 35.16 -20.54 13.30
CA SER A 845 34.92 -21.24 14.57
C SER A 845 33.48 -21.78 14.72
N ASN A 846 32.54 -21.31 13.88
CA ASN A 846 31.16 -21.78 13.83
C ASN A 846 30.91 -22.66 12.57
N SER A 847 31.84 -23.57 12.28
CA SER A 847 31.75 -24.48 11.14
C SER A 847 30.47 -25.31 11.18
N GLY A 848 29.91 -25.60 10.01
CA GLY A 848 28.64 -26.33 9.85
C GLY A 848 27.37 -25.48 9.79
N LYS A 849 27.46 -24.16 10.05
CA LYS A 849 26.36 -23.21 9.83
C LYS A 849 26.55 -22.50 8.49
N THR A 850 25.42 -22.27 7.80
CA THR A 850 25.39 -21.45 6.59
C THR A 850 25.56 -19.96 6.91
N LEU A 851 25.94 -19.14 5.93
CA LEU A 851 25.98 -17.68 6.12
C LEU A 851 24.59 -17.12 6.45
N ALA A 852 23.52 -17.72 5.91
CA ALA A 852 22.16 -17.33 6.24
C ALA A 852 21.84 -17.52 7.72
N GLU A 853 22.31 -18.59 8.34
CA GLU A 853 22.13 -18.88 9.77
C GLU A 853 23.05 -18.03 10.64
N LEU A 854 24.32 -17.86 10.24
CA LEU A 854 25.29 -17.03 10.98
C LEU A 854 24.87 -15.56 11.08
N TYR A 855 24.13 -15.05 10.08
CA TYR A 855 23.66 -13.66 10.03
C TYR A 855 22.16 -13.49 10.25
N ASP A 856 21.46 -14.53 10.67
CA ASP A 856 20.10 -14.42 11.19
C ASP A 856 20.16 -13.71 12.56
N PRO A 857 19.44 -12.62 12.79
CA PRO A 857 19.53 -11.84 14.04
C PRO A 857 19.24 -12.68 15.29
N ASP A 858 18.39 -13.71 15.19
CA ASP A 858 17.99 -14.58 16.30
C ASP A 858 18.98 -15.73 16.55
N LYS A 859 19.88 -16.02 15.58
CA LYS A 859 20.80 -17.18 15.60
C LYS A 859 22.27 -16.81 15.52
N MET A 860 22.58 -15.51 15.35
CA MET A 860 23.96 -15.03 15.21
C MET A 860 24.79 -15.34 16.46
N PRO A 861 25.91 -16.07 16.33
CA PRO A 861 26.78 -16.41 17.47
C PRO A 861 27.36 -15.17 18.14
N ASP A 862 27.49 -15.20 19.48
CA ASP A 862 27.97 -14.06 20.25
C ASP A 862 29.41 -13.65 19.88
N ASN A 863 30.29 -14.59 19.60
CA ASN A 863 31.66 -14.28 19.16
C ASN A 863 31.68 -13.54 17.81
N LEU A 864 30.77 -13.87 16.90
CA LEU A 864 30.62 -13.16 15.62
C LEU A 864 30.02 -11.77 15.82
N ARG A 865 29.02 -11.66 16.70
CA ARG A 865 28.41 -10.37 17.07
C ARG A 865 29.44 -9.43 17.69
N GLN A 866 30.25 -9.90 18.63
CA GLN A 866 31.32 -9.14 19.27
C GLN A 866 32.40 -8.70 18.26
N ALA A 867 32.78 -9.56 17.30
CA ALA A 867 33.73 -9.22 16.25
C ALA A 867 33.21 -8.07 15.36
N HIS A 868 31.92 -8.08 14.99
CA HIS A 868 31.31 -6.99 14.27
C HIS A 868 31.23 -5.71 15.09
N GLN A 869 30.83 -5.78 16.37
CA GLN A 869 30.76 -4.60 17.25
C GLN A 869 32.12 -3.93 17.43
N ALA A 870 33.19 -4.71 17.55
CA ALA A 870 34.55 -4.18 17.61
C ALA A 870 34.95 -3.46 16.32
N LEU A 871 34.58 -4.04 15.16
CA LEU A 871 34.80 -3.40 13.86
C LEU A 871 33.99 -2.12 13.72
N ASP A 872 32.70 -2.12 14.10
CA ASP A 872 31.83 -0.96 14.03
C ASP A 872 32.40 0.23 14.83
N ALA A 873 32.81 -0.03 16.06
CA ALA A 873 33.40 1.00 16.91
C ALA A 873 34.70 1.59 16.33
N ALA A 874 35.51 0.77 15.65
CA ALA A 874 36.72 1.24 15.00
C ALA A 874 36.42 2.04 13.71
N VAL A 875 35.44 1.58 12.91
CA VAL A 875 35.03 2.28 11.68
C VAL A 875 34.36 3.62 12.01
N ASP A 876 33.47 3.66 13.02
CA ASP A 876 32.82 4.90 13.45
C ASP A 876 33.83 6.01 13.77
N LYS A 877 34.96 5.65 14.42
CA LYS A 877 36.06 6.58 14.74
C LYS A 877 36.77 7.15 13.51
N LEU A 878 36.73 6.48 12.36
CA LEU A 878 37.31 7.00 11.13
C LEU A 878 36.52 8.22 10.60
N TYR A 879 35.27 8.38 11.03
CA TYR A 879 34.39 9.47 10.60
C TYR A 879 34.29 10.60 11.61
N ARG A 880 34.29 10.27 12.91
CA ARG A 880 34.30 11.25 14.00
C ARG A 880 34.64 10.60 15.35
N ASP A 881 35.20 11.42 16.30
CA ASP A 881 35.57 10.95 17.63
C ASP A 881 34.35 10.62 18.52
N LYS A 882 33.27 11.44 18.42
CA LYS A 882 32.05 11.21 19.19
C LYS A 882 31.30 9.99 18.63
N PRO A 883 30.94 8.99 19.45
CA PRO A 883 30.13 7.85 19.01
C PRO A 883 28.79 8.27 18.37
N PHE A 884 28.31 7.50 17.42
CA PHE A 884 26.98 7.67 16.84
C PHE A 884 25.94 7.03 17.77
N SER A 885 24.80 7.69 17.97
CA SER A 885 23.71 7.19 18.80
C SER A 885 22.95 6.03 18.14
N ASP A 886 22.79 6.11 16.82
CA ASP A 886 22.04 5.13 16.03
C ASP A 886 22.45 5.16 14.54
N GLY A 887 21.80 4.31 13.74
CA GLY A 887 22.04 4.22 12.30
C GLY A 887 21.61 5.45 11.52
N LEU A 888 20.60 6.18 12.01
CA LEU A 888 20.12 7.39 11.32
C LEU A 888 21.13 8.52 11.46
N GLU A 889 21.72 8.70 12.63
CA GLU A 889 22.78 9.68 12.83
C GLU A 889 24.02 9.37 11.95
N ARG A 890 24.33 8.07 11.73
CA ARG A 890 25.37 7.68 10.75
C ARG A 890 25.00 8.13 9.34
N VAL A 891 23.76 7.89 8.93
CA VAL A 891 23.29 8.24 7.58
C VAL A 891 23.26 9.76 7.38
N GLU A 892 22.78 10.53 8.36
CA GLU A 892 22.81 12.00 8.31
C GLU A 892 24.25 12.52 8.13
N HIS A 893 25.20 11.97 8.89
CA HIS A 893 26.60 12.31 8.76
C HIS A 893 27.15 11.97 7.35
N LEU A 894 26.84 10.78 6.85
CA LEU A 894 27.25 10.33 5.51
C LEU A 894 26.63 11.19 4.40
N PHE A 895 25.39 11.63 4.54
CA PHE A 895 24.74 12.54 3.61
C PHE A 895 25.50 13.88 3.54
N GLY A 896 25.88 14.46 4.67
CA GLY A 896 26.69 15.69 4.70
C GLY A 896 28.08 15.52 4.07
N LEU A 897 28.70 14.33 4.20
CA LEU A 897 29.96 14.02 3.51
C LEU A 897 29.76 13.82 2.01
N TYR A 898 28.70 13.11 1.61
CA TYR A 898 28.39 12.91 0.20
C TYR A 898 28.16 14.23 -0.52
N GLU A 899 27.40 15.16 0.06
CA GLU A 899 27.17 16.50 -0.51
C GLU A 899 28.48 17.26 -0.70
N LYS A 900 29.37 17.24 0.30
CA LYS A 900 30.69 17.89 0.21
C LYS A 900 31.55 17.28 -0.90
N LEU A 901 31.57 15.95 -1.02
CA LEU A 901 32.35 15.26 -2.04
C LEU A 901 31.83 15.56 -3.45
N ILE A 902 30.51 15.55 -3.65
CA ILE A 902 29.90 15.89 -4.95
C ILE A 902 30.15 17.34 -5.32
N ALA A 903 30.02 18.29 -4.37
CA ALA A 903 30.32 19.71 -4.62
C ALA A 903 31.80 19.93 -4.99
N ALA A 904 32.72 19.24 -4.33
CA ALA A 904 34.15 19.30 -4.65
C ALA A 904 34.45 18.78 -6.05
N GLU A 905 33.85 17.66 -6.47
CA GLU A 905 33.99 17.12 -7.84
C GLU A 905 33.43 18.07 -8.90
N GLN A 906 32.27 18.68 -8.65
CA GLN A 906 31.65 19.65 -9.56
C GLN A 906 32.56 20.88 -9.74
N HIS A 907 33.07 21.43 -8.67
CA HIS A 907 33.99 22.56 -8.70
C HIS A 907 35.30 22.23 -9.43
N GLU A 908 35.86 21.03 -9.26
CA GLU A 908 37.03 20.56 -9.96
C GLU A 908 36.79 20.41 -11.47
N ALA A 909 35.60 19.88 -11.84
CA ALA A 909 35.18 19.74 -13.24
C ALA A 909 35.01 21.10 -13.93
N GLU A 910 34.41 22.09 -13.24
CA GLU A 910 34.24 23.45 -13.73
C GLU A 910 35.61 24.14 -13.94
N ASN A 911 36.53 23.99 -12.99
CA ASN A 911 37.89 24.53 -13.10
C ASN A 911 38.66 23.92 -14.30
N LYS A 912 38.52 22.59 -14.51
CA LYS A 912 39.09 21.90 -15.67
C LYS A 912 38.47 22.37 -17.00
N ALA A 913 37.17 22.61 -17.04
CA ALA A 913 36.48 23.14 -18.21
C ALA A 913 36.90 24.55 -18.55
N ASN A 914 36.98 25.43 -17.54
CA ASN A 914 37.46 26.81 -17.70
C ASN A 914 38.92 26.89 -18.14
N ALA A 915 39.81 26.05 -17.59
CA ALA A 915 41.22 25.96 -18.03
C ALA A 915 41.33 25.46 -19.49
N LYS A 916 40.44 24.55 -19.91
CA LYS A 916 40.39 24.07 -21.31
C LYS A 916 39.92 25.16 -22.28
N GLN A 917 38.93 25.96 -21.89
CA GLN A 917 38.48 27.13 -22.68
C GLN A 917 39.52 28.25 -22.74
N GLY A 918 40.22 28.50 -21.62
CA GLY A 918 41.35 29.47 -21.61
C GLY A 918 42.43 29.07 -22.61
N ARG A 919 42.86 27.78 -22.62
CA ARG A 919 43.87 27.27 -23.58
C ARG A 919 43.39 27.26 -25.03
N LEU A 920 42.08 27.15 -25.30
CA LEU A 920 41.51 27.28 -26.62
C LEU A 920 41.47 28.71 -27.13
N LYS A 921 41.25 29.69 -26.24
CA LYS A 921 41.31 31.14 -26.53
C LYS A 921 42.74 31.65 -26.74
N GLU A 922 43.75 31.04 -26.12
CA GLU A 922 45.16 31.38 -26.31
C GLU A 922 45.71 30.77 -27.64
N LYS A 923 45.05 29.79 -28.20
CA LYS A 923 45.43 29.15 -29.48
C LYS A 923 44.67 29.67 -30.70
N ALA A 924 43.60 30.44 -30.51
CA ALA A 924 42.87 31.17 -31.55
C ALA A 924 43.34 32.63 -31.60
#